data_35f42def8103bf8a32542753a5e72f47
#
_entry.id   35f42def8103bf8a32542753a5e72f47
#
_cell.length_a   1.000
_cell.length_b   1.000
_cell.length_c   1.000
_cell.angle_alpha   90.00
_cell.angle_beta   90.00
_cell.angle_gamma   90.00
#
_symmetry.space_group_name_H-M   'P 1'
#
loop_
_entity.id
_entity.type
_entity.pdbx_description
1 polymer ?
#
loop_
_entity_poly.entity_id
_entity_poly.type
_entity_poly.pdbx_seq_one_letter_code
_entity_poly.pdbx_strand_id
1 'polypeptide(L)'
;MSPDAILTALDPEQREVALALNGPVVVLAGAGTGKTRAITHRIAYGVRIGAYKPTSVLAVTFTARAAGEMRTRLRELGVQGVQARTFHAAALRQLGYFWPRVVGGAPPRLQEHKAQIIAEAARRLGLSVDRVAVRDLSSEVEWAKVSLVTADDYERAASATGREAPSGYDAQTVSRLITAYEDVKTEREVIDFEDVLLMLGDMLNSHKNVADEVRSQYRRFVVDEYQDVSPLQQFLLDQWLGGRKELCVVGDPSQTIYSFTGASPRHLLEFRRAYPEAQEIRLVRDYRSTPQVVNLANEVLKRAGRAGGAHQALELVAQRKPGPPAAFTAYDDDEAEAKGVATRAARLIQSGVKPSEIAVLYRTNAQSEAFEAAFADAGVGYLVRGGQRFFQRKEVRDAIVLLRGAARSADPELPMPDQVRDVLAAAGWADQAPAARGAARERWDAMQALVSLADDLAAAATPEDPATITGLVAELDERASAQHAPTVEGVTLASLHAAKGLEWDAVFLAGMSEGLMPISLAETDAAVHEERRLLYVGITRAREHLELSFGRARNPGGRASRKRTRFLDGLWPDEPRAPRARSVPKGRARALLTGVHDAALFDALREWRLEVARETDKPAYTVLTDATLAAIAEIRPSAIAELARVDGIGPAKIDRYGATILAIVASAPAEPSP
;
A
#
# COMPACT_ATOMS: atom_id res chain seq x y z
N MET A 1 22.85 0.62 -27.35
CA MET A 1 23.36 -0.65 -26.80
C MET A 1 23.24 -1.72 -27.88
N SER A 2 24.26 -2.58 -28.06
CA SER A 2 24.20 -3.70 -29.03
C SER A 2 23.28 -4.82 -28.52
N PRO A 3 22.73 -5.68 -29.41
CA PRO A 3 21.94 -6.83 -28.97
C PRO A 3 22.68 -7.73 -27.97
N ASP A 4 23.98 -7.98 -28.21
CA ASP A 4 24.80 -8.81 -27.32
C ASP A 4 24.97 -8.17 -25.94
N ALA A 5 25.15 -6.84 -25.86
CA ALA A 5 25.26 -6.13 -24.59
C ALA A 5 23.96 -6.21 -23.77
N ILE A 6 22.78 -6.23 -24.43
CA ILE A 6 21.50 -6.43 -23.76
C ILE A 6 21.46 -7.82 -23.09
N LEU A 7 21.90 -8.86 -23.79
CA LEU A 7 21.87 -10.24 -23.28
C LEU A 7 22.95 -10.51 -22.23
N THR A 8 24.13 -9.91 -22.37
CA THR A 8 25.25 -10.10 -21.43
C THR A 8 24.93 -9.56 -20.03
N ALA A 9 24.04 -8.57 -19.93
CA ALA A 9 23.61 -8.01 -18.66
C ALA A 9 22.65 -8.93 -17.85
N LEU A 10 22.20 -10.04 -18.45
CA LEU A 10 21.19 -10.92 -17.87
C LEU A 10 21.79 -12.23 -17.35
N ASP A 11 21.19 -12.77 -16.30
CA ASP A 11 21.43 -14.15 -15.88
C ASP A 11 20.87 -15.16 -16.90
N PRO A 12 21.17 -16.47 -16.77
CA PRO A 12 20.74 -17.46 -17.75
C PRO A 12 19.22 -17.49 -17.95
N GLU A 13 18.43 -17.46 -16.89
CA GLU A 13 16.97 -17.55 -16.93
C GLU A 13 16.36 -16.24 -17.48
N GLN A 14 16.85 -15.08 -17.06
CA GLN A 14 16.44 -13.79 -17.61
C GLN A 14 16.80 -13.69 -19.10
N ARG A 15 17.94 -14.25 -19.52
CA ARG A 15 18.35 -14.31 -20.92
C ARG A 15 17.43 -15.21 -21.73
N GLU A 16 16.97 -16.33 -21.17
CA GLU A 16 15.96 -17.18 -21.80
C GLU A 16 14.67 -16.40 -22.05
N VAL A 17 14.19 -15.60 -21.08
CA VAL A 17 13.04 -14.70 -21.28
C VAL A 17 13.30 -13.70 -22.41
N ALA A 18 14.50 -13.11 -22.45
CA ALA A 18 14.84 -12.12 -23.48
C ALA A 18 14.89 -12.72 -24.90
N LEU A 19 15.24 -13.99 -25.01
CA LEU A 19 15.33 -14.74 -26.31
C LEU A 19 13.98 -15.32 -26.75
N ALA A 20 13.01 -15.52 -25.83
CA ALA A 20 11.71 -16.10 -26.13
C ALA A 20 10.78 -15.09 -26.83
N LEU A 21 11.08 -14.67 -28.04
CA LEU A 21 10.43 -13.54 -28.72
C LEU A 21 9.08 -13.86 -29.35
N ASN A 22 8.79 -15.11 -29.71
CA ASN A 22 7.60 -15.51 -30.44
C ASN A 22 6.71 -16.45 -29.63
N GLY A 23 5.43 -16.45 -29.95
CA GLY A 23 4.43 -17.30 -29.30
C GLY A 23 4.07 -16.87 -27.89
N PRO A 24 3.20 -17.64 -27.21
CA PRO A 24 2.84 -17.39 -25.83
C PRO A 24 3.99 -17.78 -24.88
N VAL A 25 4.32 -16.89 -23.97
CA VAL A 25 5.38 -17.08 -22.96
C VAL A 25 4.81 -16.79 -21.59
N VAL A 26 4.98 -17.70 -20.64
CA VAL A 26 4.69 -17.49 -19.24
C VAL A 26 5.97 -17.49 -18.41
N VAL A 27 6.20 -16.41 -17.70
CA VAL A 27 7.35 -16.24 -16.82
C VAL A 27 6.86 -16.30 -15.37
N LEU A 28 7.13 -17.41 -14.69
CA LEU A 28 6.90 -17.53 -13.27
C LEU A 28 8.11 -16.96 -12.54
N ALA A 29 7.93 -15.81 -11.90
CA ALA A 29 9.06 -15.03 -11.40
C ALA A 29 8.81 -14.59 -9.94
N GLY A 30 9.57 -15.14 -9.00
CA GLY A 30 9.44 -14.84 -7.59
C GLY A 30 9.82 -13.39 -7.22
N ALA A 31 9.69 -13.05 -5.94
CA ALA A 31 10.10 -11.76 -5.45
C ALA A 31 11.60 -11.53 -5.70
N GLY A 32 12.01 -10.30 -6.01
CA GLY A 32 13.43 -9.94 -6.15
C GLY A 32 14.18 -10.53 -7.36
N THR A 33 13.51 -11.31 -8.24
CA THR A 33 14.16 -12.02 -9.35
C THR A 33 14.38 -11.17 -10.61
N GLY A 34 14.02 -9.88 -10.56
CA GLY A 34 14.19 -8.99 -11.69
C GLY A 34 13.17 -9.17 -12.82
N LYS A 35 11.91 -9.50 -12.49
CA LYS A 35 10.78 -9.59 -13.42
C LYS A 35 10.80 -8.48 -14.49
N THR A 36 10.70 -7.25 -14.05
CA THR A 36 10.65 -6.07 -14.93
C THR A 36 11.93 -5.92 -15.77
N ARG A 37 13.10 -6.29 -15.21
CA ARG A 37 14.36 -6.32 -15.96
C ARG A 37 14.30 -7.33 -17.11
N ALA A 38 13.87 -8.55 -16.86
CA ALA A 38 13.76 -9.58 -17.87
C ALA A 38 12.86 -9.17 -19.04
N ILE A 39 11.65 -8.64 -18.75
CA ILE A 39 10.70 -8.24 -19.79
C ILE A 39 11.13 -6.97 -20.54
N THR A 40 11.76 -5.99 -19.88
CA THR A 40 12.29 -4.80 -20.58
C THR A 40 13.45 -5.16 -21.50
N HIS A 41 14.33 -6.07 -21.09
CA HIS A 41 15.41 -6.57 -21.95
C HIS A 41 14.87 -7.41 -23.11
N ARG A 42 13.82 -8.24 -22.88
CA ARG A 42 13.12 -8.96 -23.95
C ARG A 42 12.58 -8.01 -25.02
N ILE A 43 11.89 -6.95 -24.60
CA ILE A 43 11.37 -5.93 -25.53
C ILE A 43 12.53 -5.24 -26.25
N ALA A 44 13.55 -4.81 -25.51
CA ALA A 44 14.71 -4.11 -26.08
C ALA A 44 15.48 -4.99 -27.07
N TYR A 45 15.72 -6.25 -26.73
CA TYR A 45 16.38 -7.20 -27.62
C TYR A 45 15.57 -7.42 -28.88
N GLY A 46 14.27 -7.70 -28.79
CA GLY A 46 13.37 -7.87 -29.92
C GLY A 46 13.32 -6.67 -30.86
N VAL A 47 13.37 -5.45 -30.31
CA VAL A 47 13.45 -4.22 -31.11
C VAL A 47 14.80 -4.09 -31.81
N ARG A 48 15.90 -4.33 -31.09
CA ARG A 48 17.27 -4.17 -31.63
C ARG A 48 17.62 -5.14 -32.77
N ILE A 49 17.07 -6.34 -32.73
CA ILE A 49 17.27 -7.32 -33.85
C ILE A 49 16.21 -7.19 -34.96
N GLY A 50 15.29 -6.19 -34.84
CA GLY A 50 14.24 -5.96 -35.84
C GLY A 50 13.03 -6.91 -35.76
N ALA A 51 12.97 -7.80 -34.75
CA ALA A 51 11.84 -8.71 -34.57
C ALA A 51 10.57 -7.96 -34.07
N TYR A 52 10.76 -6.84 -33.39
CA TYR A 52 9.67 -6.00 -32.88
C TYR A 52 9.76 -4.59 -33.45
N LYS A 53 8.62 -4.08 -33.95
CA LYS A 53 8.45 -2.65 -34.17
C LYS A 53 8.05 -2.01 -32.84
N PRO A 54 8.78 -1.00 -32.31
CA PRO A 54 8.52 -0.45 -30.97
C PRO A 54 7.06 -0.04 -30.77
N THR A 55 6.47 0.65 -31.73
CA THR A 55 5.08 1.13 -31.66
C THR A 55 4.04 0.02 -31.73
N SER A 56 4.42 -1.21 -32.05
CA SER A 56 3.53 -2.38 -32.08
C SER A 56 3.57 -3.19 -30.76
N VAL A 57 4.35 -2.76 -29.78
CA VAL A 57 4.42 -3.40 -28.47
C VAL A 57 3.56 -2.63 -27.48
N LEU A 58 2.60 -3.33 -26.86
CA LEU A 58 1.84 -2.84 -25.71
C LEU A 58 2.27 -3.63 -24.47
N ALA A 59 2.93 -2.93 -23.56
CA ALA A 59 3.32 -3.47 -22.26
C ALA A 59 2.33 -2.96 -21.21
N VAL A 60 1.66 -3.88 -20.54
CA VAL A 60 0.61 -3.56 -19.56
C VAL A 60 1.08 -3.95 -18.17
N THR A 61 0.85 -3.08 -17.21
CA THR A 61 1.21 -3.28 -15.80
C THR A 61 0.07 -2.82 -14.88
N PHE A 62 0.16 -3.18 -13.61
CA PHE A 62 -0.90 -2.89 -12.65
C PHE A 62 -0.91 -1.43 -12.16
N THR A 63 0.26 -0.77 -12.08
CA THR A 63 0.37 0.58 -11.54
C THR A 63 1.02 1.55 -12.54
N ALA A 64 0.64 2.82 -12.50
CA ALA A 64 1.25 3.88 -13.30
C ALA A 64 2.76 4.04 -13.00
N ARG A 65 3.16 3.84 -11.75
CA ARG A 65 4.57 3.81 -11.33
C ARG A 65 5.35 2.73 -12.11
N ALA A 66 4.87 1.48 -12.09
CA ALA A 66 5.54 0.38 -12.80
C ALA A 66 5.61 0.66 -14.31
N ALA A 67 4.56 1.27 -14.89
CA ALA A 67 4.58 1.71 -16.28
C ALA A 67 5.65 2.80 -16.53
N GLY A 68 5.78 3.75 -15.62
CA GLY A 68 6.83 4.79 -15.66
C GLY A 68 8.24 4.19 -15.57
N GLU A 69 8.49 3.33 -14.59
CA GLU A 69 9.76 2.62 -14.43
C GLU A 69 10.12 1.79 -15.68
N MET A 70 9.13 1.12 -16.27
CA MET A 70 9.33 0.34 -17.50
C MET A 70 9.73 1.25 -18.67
N ARG A 71 9.06 2.41 -18.84
CA ARG A 71 9.44 3.40 -19.88
C ARG A 71 10.86 3.92 -19.67
N THR A 72 11.23 4.24 -18.44
CA THR A 72 12.59 4.72 -18.11
C THR A 72 13.64 3.67 -18.45
N ARG A 73 13.45 2.42 -18.02
CA ARG A 73 14.38 1.32 -18.33
C ARG A 73 14.50 1.03 -19.83
N LEU A 74 13.38 1.12 -20.57
CA LEU A 74 13.42 0.97 -22.02
C LEU A 74 14.21 2.11 -22.71
N ARG A 75 14.08 3.35 -22.22
CA ARG A 75 14.89 4.49 -22.69
C ARG A 75 16.38 4.29 -22.41
N GLU A 76 16.75 3.83 -21.22
CA GLU A 76 18.13 3.47 -20.86
C GLU A 76 18.72 2.40 -21.77
N LEU A 77 17.89 1.43 -22.20
CA LEU A 77 18.25 0.42 -23.18
C LEU A 77 18.25 0.94 -24.63
N GLY A 78 17.97 2.24 -24.81
CA GLY A 78 17.94 2.91 -26.10
C GLY A 78 16.72 2.56 -26.96
N VAL A 79 15.60 2.21 -26.36
CA VAL A 79 14.33 1.89 -27.04
C VAL A 79 13.27 2.93 -26.70
N GLN A 80 12.72 3.53 -27.75
CA GLN A 80 11.62 4.51 -27.68
C GLN A 80 10.41 4.02 -28.48
N GLY A 81 9.22 4.58 -28.19
CA GLY A 81 8.00 4.30 -28.93
C GLY A 81 7.18 3.10 -28.43
N VAL A 82 7.71 2.31 -27.48
CA VAL A 82 6.96 1.23 -26.81
C VAL A 82 5.88 1.86 -25.92
N GLN A 83 4.66 1.32 -26.00
CA GLN A 83 3.56 1.76 -25.16
C GLN A 83 3.55 0.95 -23.86
N ALA A 84 4.09 1.53 -22.77
CA ALA A 84 3.99 0.95 -21.42
C ALA A 84 2.95 1.74 -20.61
N ARG A 85 1.84 1.08 -20.20
CA ARG A 85 0.67 1.70 -19.56
C ARG A 85 0.02 0.74 -18.57
N THR A 86 -0.89 1.26 -17.74
CA THR A 86 -1.86 0.41 -17.02
C THR A 86 -2.98 -0.02 -17.97
N PHE A 87 -3.73 -1.08 -17.62
CA PHE A 87 -4.92 -1.49 -18.37
C PHE A 87 -5.87 -0.32 -18.60
N HIS A 88 -6.23 0.40 -17.53
CA HIS A 88 -7.16 1.54 -17.59
C HIS A 88 -6.61 2.69 -18.46
N ALA A 89 -5.32 3.04 -18.32
CA ALA A 89 -4.75 4.12 -19.12
C ALA A 89 -4.67 3.76 -20.61
N ALA A 90 -4.42 2.49 -20.95
CA ALA A 90 -4.44 2.02 -22.32
C ALA A 90 -5.88 2.03 -22.89
N ALA A 91 -6.84 1.54 -22.08
CA ALA A 91 -8.24 1.49 -22.46
C ALA A 91 -8.86 2.88 -22.62
N LEU A 92 -8.65 3.77 -21.66
CA LEU A 92 -9.19 5.14 -21.70
C LEU A 92 -8.70 5.91 -22.94
N ARG A 93 -7.42 5.76 -23.29
CA ARG A 93 -6.87 6.37 -24.50
C ARG A 93 -7.53 5.84 -25.77
N GLN A 94 -7.73 4.52 -25.88
CA GLN A 94 -8.36 3.90 -27.03
C GLN A 94 -9.84 4.26 -27.09
N LEU A 95 -10.54 4.19 -25.97
CA LEU A 95 -11.95 4.58 -25.87
C LEU A 95 -12.16 6.04 -26.32
N GLY A 96 -11.34 6.98 -25.83
CA GLY A 96 -11.41 8.38 -26.22
C GLY A 96 -11.13 8.61 -27.72
N TYR A 97 -10.27 7.79 -28.33
CA TYR A 97 -9.96 7.89 -29.75
C TYR A 97 -11.10 7.33 -30.65
N PHE A 98 -11.69 6.20 -30.25
CA PHE A 98 -12.71 5.54 -31.06
C PHE A 98 -14.13 6.04 -30.78
N TRP A 99 -14.42 6.56 -29.60
CA TRP A 99 -15.75 6.97 -29.20
C TRP A 99 -16.44 7.92 -30.19
N PRO A 100 -15.81 9.04 -30.63
CA PRO A 100 -16.43 9.95 -31.60
C PRO A 100 -16.72 9.31 -32.97
N ARG A 101 -15.97 8.24 -33.31
CA ARG A 101 -16.07 7.56 -34.62
C ARG A 101 -17.12 6.45 -34.62
N VAL A 102 -17.41 5.87 -33.47
CA VAL A 102 -18.30 4.69 -33.33
C VAL A 102 -19.64 5.07 -32.75
N VAL A 103 -19.62 5.87 -31.67
CA VAL A 103 -20.82 6.25 -30.92
C VAL A 103 -21.27 7.66 -31.29
N GLY A 104 -20.32 8.56 -31.59
CA GLY A 104 -20.56 9.98 -31.83
C GLY A 104 -20.48 10.82 -30.55
N GLY A 105 -20.27 12.13 -30.71
CA GLY A 105 -20.16 13.03 -29.57
C GLY A 105 -18.91 12.84 -28.73
N ALA A 106 -18.89 13.45 -27.55
CA ALA A 106 -17.82 13.29 -26.56
C ALA A 106 -18.04 12.01 -25.74
N PRO A 107 -16.96 11.34 -25.30
CA PRO A 107 -17.09 10.20 -24.37
C PRO A 107 -17.72 10.66 -23.03
N PRO A 108 -18.47 9.79 -22.34
CA PRO A 108 -19.04 10.09 -21.03
C PRO A 108 -17.96 10.49 -20.04
N ARG A 109 -18.33 11.33 -19.07
CA ARG A 109 -17.40 11.82 -18.06
C ARG A 109 -17.06 10.71 -17.05
N LEU A 110 -15.78 10.51 -16.79
CA LEU A 110 -15.33 9.58 -15.76
C LEU A 110 -15.67 10.10 -14.35
N GLN A 111 -16.41 9.31 -13.59
CA GLN A 111 -16.74 9.54 -12.19
C GLN A 111 -15.76 8.77 -11.30
N GLU A 112 -14.83 9.49 -10.68
CA GLU A 112 -13.76 8.85 -9.88
C GLU A 112 -14.26 8.24 -8.57
N HIS A 113 -15.35 8.78 -8.00
CA HIS A 113 -15.86 8.36 -6.69
C HIS A 113 -17.29 7.81 -6.78
N LYS A 114 -17.43 6.50 -6.56
CA LYS A 114 -18.72 5.79 -6.60
C LYS A 114 -19.68 6.19 -5.47
N ALA A 115 -19.15 6.67 -4.32
CA ALA A 115 -19.90 6.88 -3.09
C ALA A 115 -21.17 7.73 -3.26
N GLN A 116 -21.13 8.78 -4.08
CA GLN A 116 -22.29 9.65 -4.33
C GLN A 116 -23.38 8.92 -5.13
N ILE A 117 -22.96 8.14 -6.13
CA ILE A 117 -23.90 7.37 -6.97
C ILE A 117 -24.51 6.23 -6.16
N ILE A 118 -23.72 5.53 -5.37
CA ILE A 118 -24.20 4.46 -4.45
C ILE A 118 -25.21 5.04 -3.44
N ALA A 119 -24.92 6.17 -2.81
CA ALA A 119 -25.83 6.81 -1.86
C ALA A 119 -27.14 7.24 -2.53
N GLU A 120 -27.11 7.67 -3.78
CA GLU A 120 -28.31 8.00 -4.55
C GLU A 120 -29.11 6.75 -4.93
N ALA A 121 -28.44 5.72 -5.46
CA ALA A 121 -29.07 4.44 -5.80
C ALA A 121 -29.75 3.81 -4.57
N ALA A 122 -29.06 3.81 -3.42
CA ALA A 122 -29.62 3.34 -2.15
C ALA A 122 -30.88 4.12 -1.73
N ARG A 123 -30.84 5.45 -1.87
CA ARG A 123 -31.99 6.31 -1.57
C ARG A 123 -33.20 6.02 -2.46
N ARG A 124 -32.97 5.76 -3.76
CA ARG A 124 -34.06 5.37 -4.70
C ARG A 124 -34.75 4.06 -4.29
N LEU A 125 -33.99 3.17 -3.67
CA LEU A 125 -34.50 1.90 -3.16
C LEU A 125 -35.06 1.98 -1.73
N GLY A 126 -35.04 3.18 -1.11
CA GLY A 126 -35.47 3.37 0.28
C GLY A 126 -34.53 2.77 1.31
N LEU A 127 -33.26 2.51 0.96
CA LEU A 127 -32.26 1.95 1.86
C LEU A 127 -31.61 3.04 2.70
N SER A 128 -31.49 2.80 4.00
CA SER A 128 -30.74 3.67 4.90
C SER A 128 -29.29 3.23 4.93
N VAL A 129 -28.38 4.05 4.41
CA VAL A 129 -26.94 3.75 4.33
C VAL A 129 -26.12 4.79 5.10
N ASP A 130 -25.24 4.35 5.95
CA ASP A 130 -24.21 5.15 6.56
C ASP A 130 -22.92 5.16 5.71
N ARG A 131 -21.87 5.82 6.18
CA ARG A 131 -20.58 5.87 5.46
C ARG A 131 -19.92 4.51 5.29
N VAL A 132 -20.11 3.61 6.26
CA VAL A 132 -19.52 2.26 6.24
C VAL A 132 -20.25 1.43 5.19
N ALA A 133 -21.58 1.42 5.22
CA ALA A 133 -22.42 0.73 4.24
C ALA A 133 -22.14 1.22 2.81
N VAL A 134 -22.04 2.55 2.59
CA VAL A 134 -21.70 3.10 1.26
C VAL A 134 -20.34 2.61 0.77
N ARG A 135 -19.33 2.54 1.64
CA ARG A 135 -18.00 2.03 1.29
C ARG A 135 -18.06 0.55 0.93
N ASP A 136 -18.73 -0.25 1.75
CA ASP A 136 -18.80 -1.69 1.58
C ASP A 136 -19.62 -2.06 0.32
N LEU A 137 -20.73 -1.36 0.08
CA LEU A 137 -21.53 -1.49 -1.16
C LEU A 137 -20.74 -1.02 -2.40
N SER A 138 -19.90 0.02 -2.28
CA SER A 138 -19.03 0.45 -3.38
C SER A 138 -18.03 -0.63 -3.76
N SER A 139 -17.43 -1.29 -2.76
CA SER A 139 -16.51 -2.42 -2.98
C SER A 139 -17.22 -3.63 -3.59
N GLU A 140 -18.50 -3.84 -3.24
CA GLU A 140 -19.29 -4.95 -3.77
C GLU A 140 -19.69 -4.74 -5.24
N VAL A 141 -20.10 -3.52 -5.60
CA VAL A 141 -20.35 -3.14 -7.00
C VAL A 141 -19.05 -3.27 -7.83
N GLU A 142 -17.91 -2.85 -7.27
CA GLU A 142 -16.62 -3.02 -7.92
C GLU A 142 -16.30 -4.49 -8.17
N TRP A 143 -16.46 -5.34 -7.14
CA TRP A 143 -16.22 -6.78 -7.27
C TRP A 143 -17.12 -7.40 -8.35
N ALA A 144 -18.40 -7.08 -8.38
CA ALA A 144 -19.32 -7.59 -9.38
C ALA A 144 -18.85 -7.23 -10.80
N LYS A 145 -18.50 -5.96 -11.03
CA LYS A 145 -18.05 -5.48 -12.35
C LYS A 145 -16.72 -6.08 -12.78
N VAL A 146 -15.71 -6.12 -11.91
CA VAL A 146 -14.40 -6.70 -12.25
C VAL A 146 -14.46 -8.22 -12.43
N SER A 147 -15.47 -8.87 -11.83
CA SER A 147 -15.73 -10.30 -11.98
C SER A 147 -16.65 -10.62 -13.16
N LEU A 148 -17.09 -9.61 -13.92
CA LEU A 148 -18.07 -9.74 -15.02
C LEU A 148 -19.41 -10.35 -14.58
N VAL A 149 -19.82 -10.01 -13.35
CA VAL A 149 -21.09 -10.45 -12.77
C VAL A 149 -22.13 -9.34 -12.98
N THR A 150 -23.20 -9.67 -13.69
CA THR A 150 -24.35 -8.76 -13.89
C THR A 150 -25.21 -8.69 -12.63
N ALA A 151 -26.09 -7.70 -12.53
CA ALA A 151 -27.05 -7.62 -11.44
C ALA A 151 -27.92 -8.90 -11.34
N ASP A 152 -28.38 -9.43 -12.48
CA ASP A 152 -29.20 -10.65 -12.54
C ASP A 152 -28.45 -11.91 -12.07
N ASP A 153 -27.12 -11.94 -12.28
CA ASP A 153 -26.28 -13.07 -11.91
C ASP A 153 -25.70 -12.96 -10.51
N TYR A 154 -25.85 -11.81 -9.85
CA TYR A 154 -25.17 -11.49 -8.60
C TYR A 154 -25.44 -12.51 -7.49
N GLU A 155 -26.70 -12.85 -7.23
CA GLU A 155 -27.08 -13.77 -6.16
C GLU A 155 -26.43 -15.16 -6.36
N ARG A 156 -26.46 -15.67 -7.60
CA ARG A 156 -25.83 -16.94 -7.96
C ARG A 156 -24.32 -16.90 -7.80
N ALA A 157 -23.68 -15.81 -8.25
CA ALA A 157 -22.23 -15.65 -8.21
C ALA A 157 -21.73 -15.47 -6.78
N ALA A 158 -22.41 -14.68 -5.96
CA ALA A 158 -22.09 -14.49 -4.54
C ALA A 158 -22.20 -15.82 -3.79
N SER A 159 -23.29 -16.57 -3.97
CA SER A 159 -23.47 -17.89 -3.36
C SER A 159 -22.37 -18.88 -3.80
N ALA A 160 -22.05 -18.94 -5.09
CA ALA A 160 -21.03 -19.86 -5.62
C ALA A 160 -19.62 -19.56 -5.09
N THR A 161 -19.33 -18.32 -4.74
CA THR A 161 -18.03 -17.89 -4.19
C THR A 161 -18.02 -17.84 -2.66
N GLY A 162 -19.12 -18.16 -1.98
CA GLY A 162 -19.26 -18.04 -0.53
C GLY A 162 -19.17 -16.59 -0.03
N ARG A 163 -19.52 -15.62 -0.89
CA ARG A 163 -19.46 -14.21 -0.57
C ARG A 163 -20.75 -13.76 0.10
N GLU A 164 -20.65 -13.18 1.27
CA GLU A 164 -21.79 -12.59 1.96
C GLU A 164 -22.05 -11.17 1.46
N ALA A 165 -23.32 -10.83 1.32
CA ALA A 165 -23.73 -9.47 0.97
C ALA A 165 -23.34 -8.50 2.11
N PRO A 166 -22.78 -7.32 1.80
CA PRO A 166 -22.24 -6.42 2.81
C PRO A 166 -23.32 -5.72 3.63
N SER A 167 -22.93 -5.24 4.81
CA SER A 167 -23.75 -4.36 5.67
C SER A 167 -25.09 -4.95 6.11
N GLY A 168 -25.21 -6.28 6.13
CA GLY A 168 -26.42 -6.99 6.56
C GLY A 168 -27.58 -6.98 5.55
N TYR A 169 -27.33 -6.55 4.32
CA TYR A 169 -28.29 -6.69 3.23
C TYR A 169 -28.34 -8.13 2.70
N ASP A 170 -29.43 -8.52 2.06
CA ASP A 170 -29.51 -9.75 1.30
C ASP A 170 -28.96 -9.56 -0.13
N ALA A 171 -28.65 -10.66 -0.80
CA ALA A 171 -28.09 -10.65 -2.15
C ALA A 171 -29.07 -10.04 -3.19
N GLN A 172 -30.36 -10.19 -3.01
CA GLN A 172 -31.38 -9.60 -3.88
C GLN A 172 -31.39 -8.07 -3.75
N THR A 173 -31.26 -7.54 -2.55
CA THR A 173 -31.15 -6.10 -2.31
C THR A 173 -29.90 -5.52 -2.98
N VAL A 174 -28.76 -6.22 -2.88
CA VAL A 174 -27.52 -5.79 -3.55
C VAL A 174 -27.65 -5.87 -5.07
N SER A 175 -28.28 -6.91 -5.63
CA SER A 175 -28.59 -7.00 -7.07
C SER A 175 -29.41 -5.79 -7.54
N ARG A 176 -30.48 -5.43 -6.82
CA ARG A 176 -31.28 -4.23 -7.13
C ARG A 176 -30.48 -2.94 -7.01
N LEU A 177 -29.55 -2.86 -6.03
CA LEU A 177 -28.67 -1.71 -5.88
C LEU A 177 -27.71 -1.58 -7.07
N ILE A 178 -27.15 -2.69 -7.57
CA ILE A 178 -26.30 -2.69 -8.77
C ILE A 178 -27.09 -2.14 -9.97
N THR A 179 -28.33 -2.59 -10.18
CA THR A 179 -29.20 -2.05 -11.25
C THR A 179 -29.43 -0.55 -11.08
N ALA A 180 -29.87 -0.12 -9.89
CA ALA A 180 -30.13 1.30 -9.61
C ALA A 180 -28.85 2.17 -9.73
N TYR A 181 -27.68 1.60 -9.41
CA TYR A 181 -26.39 2.28 -9.60
C TYR A 181 -26.10 2.53 -11.10
N GLU A 182 -26.32 1.55 -11.95
CA GLU A 182 -26.16 1.69 -13.41
C GLU A 182 -27.15 2.69 -14.00
N ASP A 183 -28.43 2.68 -13.53
CA ASP A 183 -29.45 3.65 -13.94
C ASP A 183 -29.02 5.08 -13.59
N VAL A 184 -28.53 5.33 -12.36
CA VAL A 184 -28.06 6.66 -11.94
C VAL A 184 -26.88 7.12 -12.79
N LYS A 185 -25.94 6.23 -13.13
CA LYS A 185 -24.81 6.58 -14.01
C LYS A 185 -25.30 6.98 -15.40
N THR A 186 -26.24 6.19 -15.96
CA THR A 186 -26.82 6.45 -17.28
C THR A 186 -27.52 7.80 -17.33
N GLU A 187 -28.36 8.11 -16.35
CA GLU A 187 -29.07 9.40 -16.27
C GLU A 187 -28.13 10.60 -16.09
N ARG A 188 -26.98 10.39 -15.44
CA ARG A 188 -25.95 11.44 -15.23
C ARG A 188 -24.93 11.54 -16.36
N GLU A 189 -25.02 10.67 -17.36
CA GLU A 189 -24.06 10.55 -18.46
C GLU A 189 -22.60 10.40 -17.94
N VAL A 190 -22.42 9.54 -16.92
CA VAL A 190 -21.10 9.27 -16.33
C VAL A 190 -20.78 7.78 -16.39
N ILE A 191 -19.49 7.50 -16.42
CA ILE A 191 -18.93 6.14 -16.33
C ILE A 191 -17.97 6.03 -15.15
N ASP A 192 -17.81 4.83 -14.60
CA ASP A 192 -16.78 4.53 -13.61
C ASP A 192 -15.53 3.90 -14.26
N PHE A 193 -14.54 3.55 -13.43
CA PHE A 193 -13.30 2.98 -13.94
C PHE A 193 -13.50 1.62 -14.62
N GLU A 194 -14.38 0.77 -14.11
CA GLU A 194 -14.67 -0.54 -14.68
C GLU A 194 -15.36 -0.41 -16.05
N ASP A 195 -16.23 0.59 -16.22
CA ASP A 195 -16.88 0.86 -17.50
C ASP A 195 -15.89 1.15 -18.61
N VAL A 196 -14.77 1.80 -18.31
CA VAL A 196 -13.73 2.09 -19.31
C VAL A 196 -13.24 0.81 -19.96
N LEU A 197 -13.04 -0.26 -19.17
CA LEU A 197 -12.58 -1.56 -19.68
C LEU A 197 -13.72 -2.30 -20.37
N LEU A 198 -14.92 -2.30 -19.79
CA LEU A 198 -16.13 -2.94 -20.34
C LEU A 198 -16.48 -2.36 -21.70
N MET A 199 -16.61 -1.03 -21.80
CA MET A 199 -17.01 -0.34 -23.02
C MET A 199 -15.99 -0.52 -24.14
N LEU A 200 -14.70 -0.47 -23.83
CA LEU A 200 -13.70 -0.75 -24.84
C LEU A 200 -13.74 -2.22 -25.28
N GLY A 201 -13.87 -3.15 -24.33
CA GLY A 201 -13.99 -4.58 -24.63
C GLY A 201 -15.18 -4.88 -25.51
N ASP A 202 -16.34 -4.30 -25.19
CA ASP A 202 -17.55 -4.43 -26.01
C ASP A 202 -17.39 -3.77 -27.40
N MET A 203 -16.80 -2.58 -27.46
CA MET A 203 -16.52 -1.89 -28.73
C MET A 203 -15.62 -2.74 -29.65
N LEU A 204 -14.58 -3.38 -29.10
CA LEU A 204 -13.69 -4.28 -29.86
C LEU A 204 -14.41 -5.57 -30.28
N ASN A 205 -15.35 -6.04 -29.47
CA ASN A 205 -16.14 -7.23 -29.80
C ASN A 205 -17.19 -6.96 -30.87
N SER A 206 -17.85 -5.79 -30.79
CA SER A 206 -19.02 -5.44 -31.62
C SER A 206 -18.63 -4.75 -32.92
N HIS A 207 -17.46 -4.07 -32.98
CA HIS A 207 -17.01 -3.30 -34.15
C HIS A 207 -15.70 -3.84 -34.73
N LYS A 208 -15.84 -4.72 -35.72
CA LYS A 208 -14.71 -5.40 -36.36
C LYS A 208 -13.63 -4.44 -36.91
N ASN A 209 -14.04 -3.30 -37.50
CA ASN A 209 -13.11 -2.30 -38.03
C ASN A 209 -12.26 -1.66 -36.93
N VAL A 210 -12.81 -1.42 -35.74
CA VAL A 210 -12.08 -0.93 -34.57
C VAL A 210 -11.11 -1.99 -34.08
N ALA A 211 -11.59 -3.22 -33.94
CA ALA A 211 -10.76 -4.35 -33.52
C ALA A 211 -9.57 -4.57 -34.46
N ASP A 212 -9.80 -4.54 -35.78
CA ASP A 212 -8.77 -4.72 -36.79
C ASP A 212 -7.75 -3.57 -36.75
N GLU A 213 -8.17 -2.31 -36.53
CA GLU A 213 -7.27 -1.16 -36.38
C GLU A 213 -6.37 -1.32 -35.14
N VAL A 214 -6.96 -1.62 -33.97
CA VAL A 214 -6.20 -1.83 -32.71
C VAL A 214 -5.25 -3.03 -32.86
N ARG A 215 -5.71 -4.13 -33.43
CA ARG A 215 -4.92 -5.35 -33.64
C ARG A 215 -3.82 -5.16 -34.69
N SER A 216 -3.99 -4.29 -35.68
CA SER A 216 -2.93 -3.94 -36.63
C SER A 216 -1.84 -3.11 -35.98
N GLN A 217 -2.19 -2.24 -35.06
CA GLN A 217 -1.25 -1.42 -34.30
C GLN A 217 -0.51 -2.24 -33.25
N TYR A 218 -1.21 -2.95 -32.37
CA TYR A 218 -0.60 -3.69 -31.26
C TYR A 218 -0.50 -5.17 -31.62
N ARG A 219 0.72 -5.63 -31.87
CA ARG A 219 1.00 -7.01 -32.30
C ARG A 219 1.68 -7.85 -31.22
N ARG A 220 2.27 -7.22 -30.22
CA ARG A 220 3.03 -7.86 -29.15
C ARG A 220 2.54 -7.35 -27.81
N PHE A 221 2.15 -8.28 -26.95
CA PHE A 221 1.65 -7.94 -25.62
C PHE A 221 2.61 -8.47 -24.56
N VAL A 222 2.90 -7.62 -23.56
CA VAL A 222 3.63 -8.00 -22.36
C VAL A 222 2.80 -7.58 -21.18
N VAL A 223 2.45 -8.51 -20.29
CA VAL A 223 1.64 -8.22 -19.10
C VAL A 223 2.45 -8.55 -17.86
N ASP A 224 2.75 -7.52 -17.08
CA ASP A 224 3.43 -7.64 -15.78
C ASP A 224 2.40 -7.81 -14.65
N GLU A 225 2.79 -8.43 -13.53
CA GLU A 225 1.94 -8.75 -12.38
C GLU A 225 0.66 -9.52 -12.77
N TYR A 226 0.79 -10.50 -13.70
CA TYR A 226 -0.34 -11.20 -14.29
C TYR A 226 -1.18 -12.00 -13.27
N GLN A 227 -0.64 -12.32 -12.10
CA GLN A 227 -1.36 -12.95 -11.00
C GLN A 227 -2.45 -12.05 -10.38
N ASP A 228 -2.41 -10.74 -10.65
CA ASP A 228 -3.40 -9.77 -10.15
C ASP A 228 -4.45 -9.39 -11.20
N VAL A 229 -4.38 -9.94 -12.39
CA VAL A 229 -5.33 -9.65 -13.48
C VAL A 229 -6.71 -10.15 -13.11
N SER A 230 -7.70 -9.24 -13.18
CA SER A 230 -9.11 -9.56 -12.95
C SER A 230 -9.76 -10.18 -14.19
N PRO A 231 -10.91 -10.87 -14.06
CA PRO A 231 -11.67 -11.37 -15.21
C PRO A 231 -12.00 -10.28 -16.25
N LEU A 232 -12.34 -9.07 -15.82
CA LEU A 232 -12.59 -7.94 -16.71
C LEU A 232 -11.33 -7.52 -17.49
N GLN A 233 -10.17 -7.48 -16.84
CA GLN A 233 -8.91 -7.17 -17.51
C GLN A 233 -8.50 -8.29 -18.47
N GLN A 234 -8.75 -9.54 -18.10
CA GLN A 234 -8.52 -10.68 -18.98
C GLN A 234 -9.44 -10.62 -20.21
N PHE A 235 -10.72 -10.31 -20.01
CA PHE A 235 -11.65 -10.11 -21.12
C PHE A 235 -11.13 -9.06 -22.12
N LEU A 236 -10.68 -7.90 -21.63
CA LEU A 236 -10.13 -6.86 -22.49
C LEU A 236 -8.84 -7.32 -23.20
N LEU A 237 -7.96 -8.04 -22.49
CA LEU A 237 -6.74 -8.59 -23.08
C LEU A 237 -7.06 -9.58 -24.23
N ASP A 238 -8.09 -10.41 -24.04
CA ASP A 238 -8.54 -11.35 -25.05
C ASP A 238 -9.11 -10.62 -26.29
N GLN A 239 -9.84 -9.50 -26.08
CA GLN A 239 -10.30 -8.66 -27.20
C GLN A 239 -9.13 -8.00 -27.96
N TRP A 240 -8.12 -7.52 -27.26
CA TRP A 240 -6.91 -6.98 -27.87
C TRP A 240 -6.14 -8.05 -28.66
N LEU A 241 -6.00 -9.25 -28.12
CA LEU A 241 -5.34 -10.37 -28.79
C LEU A 241 -6.11 -10.84 -30.03
N GLY A 242 -7.44 -10.98 -29.93
CA GLY A 242 -8.27 -11.45 -31.03
C GLY A 242 -7.85 -12.83 -31.58
N GLY A 243 -7.50 -13.76 -30.68
CA GLY A 243 -7.08 -15.12 -31.01
C GLY A 243 -5.60 -15.26 -31.41
N ARG A 244 -4.83 -14.16 -31.45
CA ARG A 244 -3.37 -14.20 -31.64
C ARG A 244 -2.65 -14.69 -30.38
N LYS A 245 -1.41 -15.14 -30.53
CA LYS A 245 -0.66 -15.82 -29.47
C LYS A 245 0.62 -15.07 -29.05
N GLU A 246 0.84 -13.87 -29.55
CA GLU A 246 2.04 -13.07 -29.24
C GLU A 246 1.88 -12.34 -27.90
N LEU A 247 1.83 -13.14 -26.84
CA LEU A 247 1.63 -12.73 -25.46
C LEU A 247 2.75 -13.25 -24.58
N CYS A 248 3.36 -12.35 -23.81
CA CYS A 248 4.26 -12.69 -22.70
C CYS A 248 3.65 -12.22 -21.39
N VAL A 249 3.38 -13.13 -20.49
CA VAL A 249 2.88 -12.82 -19.15
C VAL A 249 3.93 -13.10 -18.09
N VAL A 250 4.00 -12.25 -17.08
CA VAL A 250 4.93 -12.38 -15.96
C VAL A 250 4.20 -12.24 -14.64
N GLY A 251 4.46 -13.14 -13.71
CA GLY A 251 3.81 -13.08 -12.43
C GLY A 251 4.39 -14.01 -11.37
N ASP A 252 3.97 -13.79 -10.12
CA ASP A 252 4.27 -14.63 -8.97
C ASP A 252 2.97 -15.07 -8.30
N PRO A 253 2.58 -16.35 -8.39
CA PRO A 253 1.38 -16.85 -7.72
C PRO A 253 1.39 -16.60 -6.21
N SER A 254 2.59 -16.54 -5.60
CA SER A 254 2.77 -16.29 -4.17
C SER A 254 2.60 -14.83 -3.78
N GLN A 255 2.43 -13.91 -4.75
CA GLN A 255 2.16 -12.49 -4.51
C GLN A 255 0.71 -12.08 -4.85
N THR A 256 -0.20 -13.01 -5.04
CA THR A 256 -1.64 -12.73 -5.19
C THR A 256 -2.22 -12.40 -3.83
N ILE A 257 -2.51 -11.10 -3.60
CA ILE A 257 -3.01 -10.55 -2.33
C ILE A 257 -4.17 -9.57 -2.51
N TYR A 258 -4.83 -9.59 -3.66
CA TYR A 258 -5.95 -8.71 -4.01
C TYR A 258 -7.18 -9.51 -4.47
N SER A 259 -7.40 -10.71 -3.92
CA SER A 259 -8.56 -11.52 -4.32
C SER A 259 -9.89 -10.86 -3.96
N PHE A 260 -9.90 -10.05 -2.89
CA PHE A 260 -11.07 -9.28 -2.46
C PHE A 260 -11.51 -8.22 -3.49
N THR A 261 -10.63 -7.79 -4.40
CA THR A 261 -10.93 -6.91 -5.53
C THR A 261 -11.16 -7.68 -6.85
N GLY A 262 -11.31 -9.01 -6.81
CA GLY A 262 -11.53 -9.85 -7.98
C GLY A 262 -10.26 -10.32 -8.70
N ALA A 263 -9.05 -10.02 -8.16
CA ALA A 263 -7.82 -10.59 -8.70
C ALA A 263 -7.77 -12.11 -8.48
N SER A 264 -7.27 -12.84 -9.47
CA SER A 264 -7.17 -14.30 -9.40
C SER A 264 -5.86 -14.79 -10.00
N PRO A 265 -5.09 -15.62 -9.28
CA PRO A 265 -3.90 -16.25 -9.83
C PRO A 265 -4.22 -17.30 -10.90
N ARG A 266 -5.49 -17.61 -11.09
CA ARG A 266 -5.96 -18.68 -11.96
C ARG A 266 -5.47 -18.51 -13.39
N HIS A 267 -5.55 -17.29 -13.94
CA HIS A 267 -5.09 -17.02 -15.31
C HIS A 267 -3.61 -17.32 -15.48
N LEU A 268 -2.77 -17.01 -14.49
CA LEU A 268 -1.34 -17.32 -14.50
C LEU A 268 -1.10 -18.83 -14.35
N LEU A 269 -1.78 -19.49 -13.41
CA LEU A 269 -1.59 -20.91 -13.11
C LEU A 269 -2.12 -21.82 -14.23
N GLU A 270 -3.22 -21.43 -14.88
CA GLU A 270 -3.85 -22.17 -15.98
C GLU A 270 -3.35 -21.68 -17.37
N PHE A 271 -2.33 -20.82 -17.43
CA PHE A 271 -1.88 -20.23 -18.69
C PHE A 271 -1.51 -21.30 -19.73
N ARG A 272 -0.79 -22.36 -19.34
CA ARG A 272 -0.46 -23.47 -20.24
C ARG A 272 -1.66 -24.33 -20.62
N ARG A 273 -2.75 -24.28 -19.88
CA ARG A 273 -4.01 -24.92 -20.28
C ARG A 273 -4.68 -24.14 -21.41
N ALA A 274 -4.63 -22.79 -21.32
CA ALA A 274 -5.14 -21.91 -22.38
C ALA A 274 -4.22 -21.88 -23.61
N TYR A 275 -2.91 -21.99 -23.39
CA TYR A 275 -1.87 -21.98 -24.43
C TYR A 275 -0.94 -23.20 -24.24
N PRO A 276 -1.33 -24.40 -24.77
CA PRO A 276 -0.54 -25.63 -24.56
C PRO A 276 0.90 -25.55 -25.09
N GLU A 277 1.14 -24.74 -26.11
CA GLU A 277 2.45 -24.48 -26.71
C GLU A 277 3.28 -23.42 -25.98
N ALA A 278 2.78 -22.84 -24.88
CA ALA A 278 3.46 -21.78 -24.16
C ALA A 278 4.81 -22.25 -23.59
N GLN A 279 5.83 -21.43 -23.84
CA GLN A 279 7.11 -21.59 -23.15
C GLN A 279 6.96 -21.11 -21.70
N GLU A 280 7.25 -21.98 -20.73
CA GLU A 280 7.30 -21.64 -19.31
C GLU A 280 8.75 -21.43 -18.89
N ILE A 281 9.03 -20.26 -18.31
CA ILE A 281 10.35 -19.90 -17.80
C ILE A 281 10.22 -19.53 -16.34
N ARG A 282 11.15 -20.00 -15.49
CA ARG A 282 11.12 -19.76 -14.04
C ARG A 282 12.29 -18.90 -13.62
N LEU A 283 12.00 -17.75 -13.00
CA LEU A 283 13.00 -16.88 -12.39
C LEU A 283 12.99 -17.12 -10.88
N VAL A 284 14.06 -17.70 -10.35
CA VAL A 284 14.19 -18.05 -8.94
C VAL A 284 15.35 -17.36 -8.23
N ARG A 285 16.30 -16.74 -8.97
CA ARG A 285 17.45 -16.03 -8.41
C ARG A 285 17.02 -14.68 -7.85
N ASP A 286 17.00 -14.58 -6.53
CA ASP A 286 16.66 -13.32 -5.83
C ASP A 286 17.91 -12.43 -5.68
N TYR A 287 17.85 -11.25 -6.30
CA TYR A 287 18.91 -10.22 -6.26
C TYR A 287 18.64 -9.11 -5.23
N ARG A 288 17.45 -9.14 -4.63
CA ARG A 288 17.01 -8.12 -3.68
C ARG A 288 17.48 -8.40 -2.28
N SER A 289 17.21 -9.59 -1.79
CA SER A 289 17.25 -9.92 -0.36
C SER A 289 18.43 -10.79 0.01
N THR A 290 18.87 -10.68 1.28
CA THR A 290 19.90 -11.57 1.84
C THR A 290 19.37 -12.99 2.00
N PRO A 291 20.26 -14.02 2.07
CA PRO A 291 19.85 -15.41 2.26
C PRO A 291 18.95 -15.63 3.48
N GLN A 292 19.15 -14.86 4.58
CA GLN A 292 18.34 -14.96 5.78
C GLN A 292 16.88 -14.59 5.54
N VAL A 293 16.65 -13.51 4.80
CA VAL A 293 15.31 -13.07 4.42
C VAL A 293 14.66 -14.06 3.45
N VAL A 294 15.40 -14.48 2.42
CA VAL A 294 14.91 -15.43 1.40
C VAL A 294 14.53 -16.78 2.02
N ASN A 295 15.37 -17.31 2.91
CA ASN A 295 15.08 -18.58 3.59
C ASN A 295 13.81 -18.50 4.44
N LEU A 296 13.61 -17.40 5.18
CA LEU A 296 12.38 -17.21 5.96
C LEU A 296 11.16 -17.13 5.05
N ALA A 297 11.23 -16.41 3.94
CA ALA A 297 10.15 -16.30 2.95
C ALA A 297 9.78 -17.66 2.36
N ASN A 298 10.77 -18.48 1.94
CA ASN A 298 10.56 -19.83 1.43
C ASN A 298 9.91 -20.72 2.49
N GLU A 299 10.38 -20.67 3.73
CA GLU A 299 9.86 -21.49 4.81
C GLU A 299 8.41 -21.16 5.17
N VAL A 300 8.02 -19.89 5.14
CA VAL A 300 6.62 -19.45 5.35
C VAL A 300 5.70 -20.05 4.27
N LEU A 301 6.13 -20.07 3.01
CA LEU A 301 5.34 -20.67 1.91
C LEU A 301 5.32 -22.21 1.98
N LYS A 302 6.43 -22.87 2.28
CA LYS A 302 6.48 -24.34 2.41
C LYS A 302 5.47 -24.85 3.43
N ARG A 303 5.24 -24.12 4.52
CA ARG A 303 4.28 -24.47 5.58
C ARG A 303 2.81 -24.29 5.20
N ALA A 304 2.51 -23.72 4.02
CA ALA A 304 1.15 -23.69 3.49
C ALA A 304 0.61 -25.11 3.16
N GLY A 305 1.50 -26.08 2.98
CA GLY A 305 1.12 -27.42 2.54
C GLY A 305 0.60 -27.46 1.10
N ARG A 306 0.22 -28.64 0.61
CA ARG A 306 -0.27 -28.80 -0.77
C ARG A 306 -1.59 -28.06 -1.03
N ALA A 307 -2.50 -28.08 -0.06
CA ALA A 307 -3.79 -27.37 -0.16
C ALA A 307 -3.62 -25.86 -0.30
N GLY A 308 -2.58 -25.28 0.29
CA GLY A 308 -2.25 -23.85 0.18
C GLY A 308 -1.43 -23.46 -1.05
N GLY A 309 -1.26 -24.36 -2.01
CA GLY A 309 -0.50 -24.07 -3.25
C GLY A 309 1.01 -24.07 -3.07
N ALA A 310 1.55 -24.64 -1.97
CA ALA A 310 3.01 -24.71 -1.74
C ALA A 310 3.77 -25.39 -2.90
N HIS A 311 3.12 -26.32 -3.61
CA HIS A 311 3.69 -26.97 -4.80
C HIS A 311 3.82 -26.06 -6.03
N GLN A 312 3.14 -24.90 -6.02
CA GLN A 312 3.19 -23.88 -7.09
C GLN A 312 4.12 -22.72 -6.71
N ALA A 313 4.54 -22.65 -5.45
CA ALA A 313 5.46 -21.65 -4.98
C ALA A 313 6.85 -21.87 -5.56
N LEU A 314 7.48 -20.77 -5.98
CA LEU A 314 8.88 -20.79 -6.43
C LEU A 314 9.80 -20.79 -5.21
N GLU A 315 10.75 -21.70 -5.17
CA GLU A 315 11.82 -21.69 -4.17
C GLU A 315 12.89 -20.69 -4.58
N LEU A 316 12.95 -19.55 -3.89
CA LEU A 316 13.90 -18.48 -4.20
C LEU A 316 15.32 -18.84 -3.77
N VAL A 317 16.31 -18.41 -4.57
CA VAL A 317 17.73 -18.60 -4.33
C VAL A 317 18.42 -17.24 -4.23
N ALA A 318 18.79 -16.82 -3.03
CA ALA A 318 19.44 -15.54 -2.82
C ALA A 318 20.78 -15.42 -3.56
N GLN A 319 21.01 -14.29 -4.18
CA GLN A 319 22.26 -13.95 -4.87
C GLN A 319 23.10 -12.94 -4.10
N ARG A 320 22.58 -12.31 -3.05
CA ARG A 320 23.31 -11.40 -2.18
C ARG A 320 24.17 -12.16 -1.16
N LYS A 321 25.18 -11.46 -0.64
CA LYS A 321 25.99 -11.97 0.48
C LYS A 321 25.10 -12.13 1.73
N PRO A 322 25.46 -13.04 2.66
CA PRO A 322 24.78 -13.15 3.95
C PRO A 322 24.72 -11.81 4.68
N GLY A 323 23.54 -11.52 5.24
CA GLY A 323 23.27 -10.36 6.09
C GLY A 323 22.97 -10.77 7.53
N PRO A 324 22.43 -9.86 8.34
CA PRO A 324 22.02 -10.17 9.70
C PRO A 324 20.88 -11.19 9.74
N PRO A 325 20.79 -12.00 10.81
CA PRO A 325 19.64 -12.89 10.99
C PRO A 325 18.35 -12.09 11.17
N ALA A 326 17.22 -12.65 10.73
CA ALA A 326 15.93 -12.06 11.04
C ALA A 326 15.72 -12.01 12.57
N ALA A 327 15.28 -10.86 13.06
CA ALA A 327 15.01 -10.67 14.48
C ALA A 327 13.53 -10.93 14.80
N PHE A 328 13.27 -11.51 15.98
CA PHE A 328 11.93 -11.83 16.45
C PHE A 328 11.76 -11.30 17.86
N THR A 329 10.77 -10.43 18.08
CA THR A 329 10.59 -9.77 19.37
C THR A 329 9.13 -9.81 19.81
N ALA A 330 8.88 -10.33 21.02
CA ALA A 330 7.57 -10.27 21.66
C ALA A 330 7.59 -9.16 22.72
N TYR A 331 6.67 -8.22 22.61
CA TYR A 331 6.50 -7.11 23.54
C TYR A 331 5.33 -7.36 24.49
N ASP A 332 5.27 -6.65 25.61
CA ASP A 332 4.20 -6.83 26.58
C ASP A 332 2.84 -6.38 26.01
N ASP A 333 2.82 -5.31 25.20
CA ASP A 333 1.63 -4.76 24.58
C ASP A 333 1.96 -3.99 23.28
N ASP A 334 0.91 -3.45 22.61
CA ASP A 334 1.04 -2.75 21.33
C ASP A 334 1.84 -1.44 21.46
N GLU A 335 1.72 -0.73 22.59
CA GLU A 335 2.49 0.49 22.84
C GLU A 335 3.98 0.19 23.03
N ALA A 336 4.28 -0.86 23.80
CA ALA A 336 5.66 -1.34 23.98
C ALA A 336 6.26 -1.82 22.67
N GLU A 337 5.47 -2.48 21.80
CA GLU A 337 5.87 -2.88 20.46
C GLU A 337 6.24 -1.64 19.62
N ALA A 338 5.37 -0.64 19.57
CA ALA A 338 5.59 0.56 18.78
C ALA A 338 6.84 1.33 19.25
N LYS A 339 7.02 1.50 20.56
CA LYS A 339 8.23 2.14 21.16
C LYS A 339 9.49 1.34 20.87
N GLY A 340 9.42 0.02 20.97
CA GLY A 340 10.54 -0.87 20.69
C GLY A 340 10.98 -0.78 19.24
N VAL A 341 10.03 -0.82 18.30
CA VAL A 341 10.28 -0.68 16.85
C VAL A 341 10.87 0.69 16.54
N ALA A 342 10.30 1.79 17.06
CA ALA A 342 10.84 3.14 16.85
C ALA A 342 12.28 3.28 17.38
N THR A 343 12.57 2.71 18.56
CA THR A 343 13.91 2.71 19.14
C THR A 343 14.90 1.94 18.25
N ARG A 344 14.51 0.79 17.69
CA ARG A 344 15.39 -0.01 16.82
C ARG A 344 15.58 0.66 15.47
N ALA A 345 14.55 1.28 14.90
CA ALA A 345 14.67 2.10 13.71
C ALA A 345 15.64 3.28 13.91
N ALA A 346 15.54 3.98 15.05
CA ALA A 346 16.48 5.05 15.40
C ALA A 346 17.92 4.56 15.48
N ARG A 347 18.18 3.36 16.03
CA ARG A 347 19.51 2.76 16.05
C ARG A 347 20.04 2.43 14.65
N LEU A 348 19.20 1.91 13.76
CA LEU A 348 19.58 1.68 12.37
C LEU A 348 19.95 2.98 11.66
N ILE A 349 19.20 4.05 11.90
CA ILE A 349 19.49 5.39 11.36
C ILE A 349 20.85 5.88 11.89
N GLN A 350 21.11 5.74 13.19
CA GLN A 350 22.41 6.09 13.80
C GLN A 350 23.56 5.25 13.23
N SER A 351 23.31 4.01 12.80
CA SER A 351 24.31 3.16 12.14
C SER A 351 24.49 3.46 10.65
N GLY A 352 23.75 4.43 10.08
CA GLY A 352 23.92 4.91 8.71
C GLY A 352 22.84 4.44 7.71
N VAL A 353 21.81 3.70 8.15
CA VAL A 353 20.67 3.37 7.28
C VAL A 353 19.82 4.63 7.06
N LYS A 354 19.53 4.99 5.82
CA LYS A 354 18.69 6.16 5.53
C LYS A 354 17.27 5.94 6.04
N PRO A 355 16.61 6.95 6.64
CA PRO A 355 15.23 6.83 7.10
C PRO A 355 14.27 6.39 5.99
N SER A 356 14.46 6.85 4.75
CA SER A 356 13.67 6.46 3.57
C SER A 356 13.84 4.99 3.17
N GLU A 357 14.90 4.33 3.64
CA GLU A 357 15.17 2.90 3.42
C GLU A 357 14.73 2.02 4.59
N ILE A 358 13.87 2.55 5.47
CA ILE A 358 13.26 1.82 6.59
C ILE A 358 11.75 1.84 6.46
N ALA A 359 11.10 0.69 6.68
CA ALA A 359 9.65 0.60 6.73
C ALA A 359 9.15 -0.18 7.94
N VAL A 360 8.02 0.26 8.49
CA VAL A 360 7.19 -0.50 9.43
C VAL A 360 5.92 -0.92 8.71
N LEU A 361 5.72 -2.21 8.59
CA LEU A 361 4.59 -2.78 7.87
C LEU A 361 3.66 -3.50 8.86
N TYR A 362 2.38 -3.16 8.79
CA TYR A 362 1.33 -3.70 9.65
C TYR A 362 0.14 -4.20 8.82
N ARG A 363 -0.79 -4.93 9.44
CA ARG A 363 -1.92 -5.53 8.72
C ARG A 363 -3.04 -4.53 8.44
N THR A 364 -3.36 -3.64 9.36
CA THR A 364 -4.46 -2.68 9.24
C THR A 364 -4.00 -1.27 9.51
N ASN A 365 -4.60 -0.29 8.82
CA ASN A 365 -4.27 1.13 9.00
C ASN A 365 -4.54 1.64 10.42
N ALA A 366 -5.44 1.00 11.17
CA ALA A 366 -5.69 1.36 12.57
C ALA A 366 -4.46 1.16 13.49
N GLN A 367 -3.48 0.37 13.06
CA GLN A 367 -2.23 0.18 13.81
C GLN A 367 -1.26 1.35 13.66
N SER A 368 -1.42 2.21 12.63
CA SER A 368 -0.47 3.31 12.37
C SER A 368 -0.38 4.29 13.51
N GLU A 369 -1.49 4.61 14.19
CA GLU A 369 -1.57 5.63 15.24
C GLU A 369 -0.54 5.40 16.37
N ALA A 370 -0.37 4.14 16.79
CA ALA A 370 0.61 3.79 17.83
C ALA A 370 2.06 4.00 17.35
N PHE A 371 2.36 3.63 16.10
CA PHE A 371 3.68 3.84 15.52
C PHE A 371 3.95 5.31 15.25
N GLU A 372 2.98 6.07 14.75
CA GLU A 372 3.09 7.52 14.55
C GLU A 372 3.49 8.23 15.85
N ALA A 373 2.79 7.93 16.95
CA ALA A 373 3.12 8.46 18.27
C ALA A 373 4.53 8.06 18.73
N ALA A 374 4.90 6.78 18.59
CA ALA A 374 6.20 6.28 19.03
C ALA A 374 7.38 6.86 18.21
N PHE A 375 7.21 7.04 16.88
CA PHE A 375 8.22 7.65 16.03
C PHE A 375 8.36 9.15 16.31
N ALA A 376 7.25 9.85 16.56
CA ALA A 376 7.26 11.25 16.98
C ALA A 376 8.00 11.44 18.32
N ASP A 377 7.72 10.57 19.32
CA ASP A 377 8.40 10.59 20.62
C ASP A 377 9.91 10.29 20.51
N ALA A 378 10.28 9.40 19.58
CA ALA A 378 11.69 9.09 19.29
C ALA A 378 12.41 10.19 18.48
N GLY A 379 11.70 11.23 18.02
CA GLY A 379 12.26 12.28 17.17
C GLY A 379 12.64 11.83 15.76
N VAL A 380 12.07 10.72 15.29
CA VAL A 380 12.33 10.16 13.96
C VAL A 380 11.20 10.57 13.00
N GLY A 381 11.56 11.17 11.86
CA GLY A 381 10.62 11.51 10.80
C GLY A 381 10.00 10.26 10.18
N TYR A 382 8.70 10.31 9.89
CA TYR A 382 7.98 9.20 9.29
C TYR A 382 6.99 9.65 8.21
N LEU A 383 6.62 8.73 7.33
CA LEU A 383 5.63 8.90 6.28
C LEU A 383 4.58 7.78 6.35
N VAL A 384 3.30 8.13 6.57
CA VAL A 384 2.20 7.15 6.56
C VAL A 384 1.69 6.94 5.13
N ARG A 385 1.81 5.71 4.63
CA ARG A 385 1.20 5.32 3.37
C ARG A 385 -0.14 4.61 3.62
N GLY A 386 -1.21 5.11 2.95
CA GLY A 386 -2.57 4.58 3.12
C GLY A 386 -3.43 5.36 4.11
N GLY A 387 -2.88 6.43 4.73
CA GLY A 387 -3.64 7.51 5.38
C GLY A 387 -4.35 8.42 4.35
N GLN A 388 -4.80 9.61 4.78
CA GLN A 388 -5.35 10.60 3.84
C GLN A 388 -4.34 10.78 2.69
N ARG A 389 -4.79 10.47 1.47
CA ARG A 389 -3.92 10.43 0.28
C ARG A 389 -3.19 11.77 0.15
N PHE A 390 -1.87 11.75 0.00
CA PHE A 390 -1.03 12.96 -0.06
C PHE A 390 -1.66 14.07 -0.90
N PHE A 391 -2.09 13.74 -2.11
CA PHE A 391 -2.72 14.69 -3.04
C PHE A 391 -4.15 15.12 -2.65
N GLN A 392 -4.77 14.47 -1.67
CA GLN A 392 -6.08 14.87 -1.13
C GLN A 392 -5.97 15.80 0.08
N ARG A 393 -4.78 15.96 0.64
CA ARG A 393 -4.53 16.93 1.71
C ARG A 393 -4.79 18.34 1.21
N LYS A 394 -5.47 19.14 2.01
CA LYS A 394 -5.84 20.51 1.62
C LYS A 394 -4.62 21.34 1.23
N GLU A 395 -3.59 21.30 2.06
CA GLU A 395 -2.33 22.03 1.85
C GLU A 395 -1.61 21.64 0.56
N VAL A 396 -1.65 20.37 0.18
CA VAL A 396 -1.05 19.90 -1.08
C VAL A 396 -1.86 20.35 -2.29
N ARG A 397 -3.19 20.26 -2.22
CA ARG A 397 -4.05 20.75 -3.30
C ARG A 397 -3.90 22.25 -3.52
N ASP A 398 -3.88 23.02 -2.42
CA ASP A 398 -3.70 24.47 -2.47
C ASP A 398 -2.33 24.81 -3.06
N ALA A 399 -1.25 24.10 -2.67
CA ALA A 399 0.08 24.25 -3.23
C ALA A 399 0.14 23.93 -4.74
N ILE A 400 -0.49 22.84 -5.19
CA ILE A 400 -0.54 22.48 -6.61
C ILE A 400 -1.31 23.53 -7.42
N VAL A 401 -2.40 24.10 -6.87
CA VAL A 401 -3.13 25.21 -7.53
C VAL A 401 -2.23 26.43 -7.69
N LEU A 402 -1.43 26.78 -6.68
CA LEU A 402 -0.47 27.90 -6.77
C LEU A 402 0.62 27.62 -7.81
N LEU A 403 1.18 26.40 -7.84
CA LEU A 403 2.18 26.00 -8.84
C LEU A 403 1.60 26.02 -10.26
N ARG A 404 0.35 25.62 -10.48
CA ARG A 404 -0.34 25.75 -11.78
C ARG A 404 -0.52 27.22 -12.18
N GLY A 405 -0.79 28.09 -11.22
CA GLY A 405 -0.82 29.54 -11.44
C GLY A 405 0.54 30.06 -11.89
N ALA A 406 1.59 29.72 -11.14
CA ALA A 406 2.97 30.15 -11.41
C ALA A 406 3.50 29.62 -12.75
N ALA A 407 3.10 28.41 -13.17
CA ALA A 407 3.51 27.84 -14.46
C ALA A 407 3.13 28.73 -15.67
N ARG A 408 2.13 29.61 -15.53
CA ARG A 408 1.69 30.55 -16.58
C ARG A 408 2.54 31.82 -16.68
N SER A 409 3.27 32.13 -15.60
CA SER A 409 4.09 33.32 -15.46
C SER A 409 5.53 33.02 -15.05
N ALA A 410 5.97 31.76 -15.26
CA ALA A 410 7.30 31.31 -14.91
C ALA A 410 8.36 32.10 -15.69
N ASP A 411 9.41 32.53 -14.98
CA ASP A 411 10.56 33.20 -15.59
C ASP A 411 11.55 32.12 -16.08
N PRO A 412 11.80 32.07 -17.41
CA PRO A 412 12.72 31.08 -17.96
C PRO A 412 14.19 31.29 -17.56
N GLU A 413 14.56 32.48 -17.06
CA GLU A 413 15.92 32.79 -16.62
C GLU A 413 16.19 32.35 -15.19
N LEU A 414 15.15 32.08 -14.36
CA LEU A 414 15.29 31.64 -13.00
C LEU A 414 15.24 30.09 -12.90
N PRO A 415 16.10 29.46 -12.07
CA PRO A 415 16.02 28.04 -11.84
C PRO A 415 14.63 27.62 -11.34
N MET A 416 14.07 26.55 -11.91
CA MET A 416 12.74 26.05 -11.55
C MET A 416 12.59 25.76 -10.06
N PRO A 417 13.57 25.13 -9.35
CA PRO A 417 13.45 24.89 -7.92
C PRO A 417 13.32 26.15 -7.07
N ASP A 418 13.98 27.24 -7.46
CA ASP A 418 13.93 28.51 -6.72
C ASP A 418 12.56 29.16 -6.85
N GLN A 419 12.00 29.16 -8.06
CA GLN A 419 10.63 29.63 -8.30
C GLN A 419 9.60 28.80 -7.52
N VAL A 420 9.81 27.47 -7.40
CA VAL A 420 8.94 26.58 -6.61
C VAL A 420 9.01 26.93 -5.13
N ARG A 421 10.22 27.19 -4.60
CA ARG A 421 10.40 27.63 -3.20
C ARG A 421 9.68 28.95 -2.94
N ASP A 422 9.80 29.92 -3.82
CA ASP A 422 9.12 31.22 -3.69
C ASP A 422 7.60 31.06 -3.66
N VAL A 423 7.04 30.25 -4.57
CA VAL A 423 5.60 29.96 -4.60
C VAL A 423 5.13 29.27 -3.34
N LEU A 424 5.87 28.29 -2.84
CA LEU A 424 5.49 27.53 -1.64
C LEU A 424 5.76 28.34 -0.35
N ALA A 425 6.71 29.26 -0.34
CA ALA A 425 6.90 30.21 0.77
C ALA A 425 5.66 31.08 0.97
N ALA A 426 5.01 31.53 -0.11
CA ALA A 426 3.74 32.23 -0.02
C ALA A 426 2.59 31.36 0.56
N ALA A 427 2.71 30.03 0.45
CA ALA A 427 1.79 29.06 1.07
C ALA A 427 2.17 28.69 2.51
N GLY A 428 3.26 29.25 3.05
CA GLY A 428 3.72 29.04 4.42
C GLY A 428 4.83 27.97 4.58
N TRP A 429 5.49 27.58 3.48
CA TRP A 429 6.71 26.80 3.57
C TRP A 429 7.91 27.70 3.95
N ALA A 430 8.90 27.12 4.64
CA ALA A 430 10.15 27.79 4.98
C ALA A 430 11.30 26.77 4.89
N ASP A 431 12.53 27.27 4.65
CA ASP A 431 13.73 26.40 4.54
C ASP A 431 14.02 25.59 5.81
N GLN A 432 13.64 26.13 6.96
CA GLN A 432 13.80 25.42 8.24
C GLN A 432 12.48 24.80 8.66
N ALA A 433 12.54 23.52 9.03
CA ALA A 433 11.42 22.81 9.57
C ALA A 433 10.93 23.46 10.89
N PRO A 434 9.62 23.63 11.09
CA PRO A 434 9.08 24.19 12.32
C PRO A 434 9.47 23.30 13.52
N ALA A 435 9.87 23.92 14.62
CA ALA A 435 10.16 23.23 15.88
C ALA A 435 8.89 22.62 16.52
N ALA A 436 7.71 23.15 16.16
CA ALA A 436 6.42 22.64 16.59
C ALA A 436 6.14 21.26 15.99
N ARG A 437 5.66 20.33 16.81
CA ARG A 437 5.18 19.00 16.42
C ARG A 437 3.70 19.06 16.00
N GLY A 438 3.21 18.04 15.27
CA GLY A 438 1.81 17.95 14.84
C GLY A 438 1.50 18.63 13.51
N ALA A 439 0.28 19.17 13.33
CA ALA A 439 -0.26 19.65 12.06
C ALA A 439 0.63 20.69 11.32
N ALA A 440 1.36 21.52 12.04
CA ALA A 440 2.30 22.48 11.46
C ALA A 440 3.50 21.78 10.80
N ARG A 441 4.03 20.75 11.45
CA ARG A 441 5.12 19.93 10.93
C ARG A 441 4.66 19.09 9.74
N GLU A 442 3.50 18.47 9.81
CA GLU A 442 2.95 17.67 8.71
C GLU A 442 2.68 18.51 7.46
N ARG A 443 2.17 19.75 7.64
CA ARG A 443 2.01 20.69 6.52
C ARG A 443 3.35 21.03 5.91
N TRP A 444 4.35 21.33 6.72
CA TRP A 444 5.69 21.64 6.24
C TRP A 444 6.30 20.46 5.50
N ASP A 445 6.23 19.24 6.04
CA ASP A 445 6.73 18.01 5.43
C ASP A 445 6.06 17.74 4.07
N ALA A 446 4.77 18.01 3.94
CA ALA A 446 4.05 17.86 2.69
C ALA A 446 4.52 18.85 1.60
N MET A 447 4.78 20.12 1.98
CA MET A 447 5.32 21.11 1.04
C MET A 447 6.80 20.84 0.72
N GLN A 448 7.60 20.41 1.70
CA GLN A 448 8.99 20.00 1.50
C GLN A 448 9.09 18.85 0.48
N ALA A 449 8.14 17.94 0.45
CA ALA A 449 8.10 16.88 -0.54
C ALA A 449 7.92 17.42 -1.97
N LEU A 450 7.17 18.49 -2.16
CA LEU A 450 7.03 19.16 -3.46
C LEU A 450 8.32 19.88 -3.87
N VAL A 451 9.00 20.52 -2.92
CA VAL A 451 10.32 21.16 -3.14
C VAL A 451 11.35 20.10 -3.53
N SER A 452 11.44 19.00 -2.78
CA SER A 452 12.39 17.93 -3.09
C SER A 452 12.14 17.30 -4.47
N LEU A 453 10.88 17.16 -4.87
CA LEU A 453 10.56 16.70 -6.22
C LEU A 453 11.05 17.68 -7.30
N ALA A 454 10.94 18.99 -7.05
CA ALA A 454 11.45 20.00 -7.96
C ALA A 454 12.99 19.93 -8.07
N ASP A 455 13.69 19.73 -6.94
CA ASP A 455 15.15 19.55 -6.92
C ASP A 455 15.57 18.28 -7.69
N ASP A 456 14.87 17.18 -7.50
CA ASP A 456 15.13 15.89 -8.20
C ASP A 456 14.94 16.04 -9.73
N LEU A 457 13.87 16.72 -10.15
CA LEU A 457 13.61 16.98 -11.57
C LEU A 457 14.67 17.91 -12.18
N ALA A 458 15.11 18.93 -11.44
CA ALA A 458 16.17 19.81 -11.89
C ALA A 458 17.52 19.08 -11.99
N ALA A 459 17.83 18.20 -11.04
CA ALA A 459 19.04 17.39 -11.08
C ALA A 459 19.05 16.37 -12.24
N ALA A 460 17.88 15.92 -12.69
CA ALA A 460 17.71 14.99 -13.81
C ALA A 460 17.57 15.70 -15.18
N ALA A 461 17.50 17.03 -15.21
CA ALA A 461 17.30 17.81 -16.43
C ALA A 461 18.54 17.77 -17.34
N THR A 462 18.28 17.85 -18.65
CA THR A 462 19.32 17.97 -19.67
C THR A 462 19.10 19.24 -20.50
N PRO A 463 20.09 19.71 -21.26
CA PRO A 463 19.90 20.87 -22.15
C PRO A 463 18.77 20.69 -23.18
N GLU A 464 18.50 19.43 -23.60
CA GLU A 464 17.45 19.08 -24.53
C GLU A 464 16.05 18.97 -23.86
N ASP A 465 16.02 18.74 -22.54
CA ASP A 465 14.79 18.60 -21.74
C ASP A 465 14.98 19.33 -20.39
N PRO A 466 14.86 20.66 -20.39
CA PRO A 466 15.08 21.47 -19.19
C PRO A 466 13.91 21.31 -18.19
N ALA A 467 14.25 21.36 -16.90
CA ALA A 467 13.24 21.35 -15.84
C ALA A 467 12.44 22.65 -15.85
N THR A 468 11.11 22.54 -15.93
CA THR A 468 10.18 23.66 -15.91
C THR A 468 9.06 23.46 -14.91
N ILE A 469 8.45 24.55 -14.40
CA ILE A 469 7.27 24.46 -13.51
C ILE A 469 6.12 23.73 -14.22
N THR A 470 5.96 23.93 -15.53
CA THR A 470 4.95 23.21 -16.33
C THR A 470 5.22 21.70 -16.33
N GLY A 471 6.47 21.29 -16.48
CA GLY A 471 6.90 19.89 -16.37
C GLY A 471 6.67 19.30 -14.97
N LEU A 472 6.99 20.08 -13.92
CA LEU A 472 6.69 19.69 -12.53
C LEU A 472 5.18 19.51 -12.31
N VAL A 473 4.35 20.43 -12.79
CA VAL A 473 2.88 20.32 -12.66
C VAL A 473 2.35 19.08 -13.39
N ALA A 474 2.85 18.80 -14.60
CA ALA A 474 2.48 17.58 -15.34
C ALA A 474 2.88 16.31 -14.59
N GLU A 475 4.07 16.28 -14.00
CA GLU A 475 4.54 15.17 -13.16
C GLU A 475 3.68 15.01 -11.89
N LEU A 476 3.31 16.13 -11.24
CA LEU A 476 2.42 16.11 -10.08
C LEU A 476 1.02 15.60 -10.45
N ASP A 477 0.48 15.97 -11.61
CA ASP A 477 -0.82 15.49 -12.10
C ASP A 477 -0.76 13.99 -12.45
N GLU A 478 0.32 13.51 -13.05
CA GLU A 478 0.55 12.09 -13.29
C GLU A 478 0.67 11.32 -11.96
N ARG A 479 1.44 11.84 -10.99
CA ARG A 479 1.57 11.25 -9.66
C ARG A 479 0.28 11.31 -8.85
N ALA A 480 -0.50 12.36 -8.98
CA ALA A 480 -1.80 12.48 -8.31
C ALA A 480 -2.80 11.44 -8.85
N SER A 481 -2.85 11.26 -10.18
CA SER A 481 -3.68 10.21 -10.80
C SER A 481 -3.20 8.81 -10.43
N ALA A 482 -1.88 8.61 -10.29
CA ALA A 482 -1.25 7.38 -9.83
C ALA A 482 -1.23 7.23 -8.30
N GLN A 483 -1.67 8.24 -7.55
CA GLN A 483 -1.60 8.33 -6.08
C GLN A 483 -0.19 8.12 -5.52
N HIS A 484 0.81 8.61 -6.23
CA HIS A 484 2.22 8.44 -5.92
C HIS A 484 2.81 9.71 -5.32
N ALA A 485 2.82 9.81 -3.97
CA ALA A 485 3.41 10.93 -3.26
C ALA A 485 4.92 11.06 -3.55
N PRO A 486 5.46 12.30 -3.64
CA PRO A 486 6.90 12.54 -3.65
C PRO A 486 7.57 11.94 -2.40
N THR A 487 8.85 11.58 -2.52
CA THR A 487 9.61 10.97 -1.43
C THR A 487 9.90 12.00 -0.34
N VAL A 488 9.37 11.80 0.85
CA VAL A 488 9.77 12.55 2.05
C VAL A 488 10.86 11.75 2.75
N GLU A 489 11.91 12.39 3.26
CA GLU A 489 12.89 11.72 4.11
C GLU A 489 12.24 11.32 5.43
N GLY A 490 11.90 10.05 5.56
CA GLY A 490 11.27 9.51 6.76
C GLY A 490 11.05 8.01 6.67
N VAL A 491 10.87 7.38 7.84
CA VAL A 491 10.51 5.96 7.92
C VAL A 491 9.12 5.75 7.35
N THR A 492 8.96 4.79 6.45
CA THR A 492 7.65 4.46 5.87
C THR A 492 6.81 3.65 6.85
N LEU A 493 5.64 4.15 7.22
CA LEU A 493 4.59 3.42 7.94
C LEU A 493 3.51 3.01 6.95
N ALA A 494 3.26 1.73 6.75
CA ALA A 494 2.34 1.27 5.72
C ALA A 494 1.64 -0.04 6.09
N SER A 495 0.46 -0.28 5.50
CA SER A 495 -0.11 -1.62 5.52
C SER A 495 0.69 -2.56 4.61
N LEU A 496 0.70 -3.85 4.94
CA LEU A 496 1.34 -4.90 4.13
C LEU A 496 0.88 -4.88 2.66
N HIS A 497 -0.40 -4.58 2.41
CA HIS A 497 -0.94 -4.44 1.05
C HIS A 497 -0.32 -3.26 0.29
N ALA A 498 -0.19 -2.11 0.97
CA ALA A 498 0.40 -0.90 0.37
C ALA A 498 1.91 -1.03 0.10
N ALA A 499 2.56 -2.03 0.70
CA ALA A 499 3.98 -2.32 0.52
C ALA A 499 4.28 -3.13 -0.75
N LYS A 500 3.26 -3.69 -1.43
CA LYS A 500 3.47 -4.45 -2.67
C LYS A 500 4.12 -3.57 -3.74
N GLY A 501 5.14 -4.10 -4.41
CA GLY A 501 5.92 -3.36 -5.41
C GLY A 501 6.99 -2.42 -4.84
N LEU A 502 7.11 -2.31 -3.51
CA LEU A 502 8.12 -1.51 -2.82
C LEU A 502 9.19 -2.41 -2.21
N GLU A 503 10.29 -1.80 -1.72
CA GLU A 503 11.39 -2.50 -1.05
C GLU A 503 12.23 -1.53 -0.24
N TRP A 504 12.81 -2.00 0.88
CA TRP A 504 13.61 -1.20 1.81
C TRP A 504 14.80 -2.01 2.33
N ASP A 505 15.84 -1.33 2.77
CA ASP A 505 16.98 -2.00 3.39
C ASP A 505 16.60 -2.63 4.74
N ALA A 506 15.70 -1.98 5.49
CA ALA A 506 15.18 -2.49 6.76
C ALA A 506 13.66 -2.51 6.81
N VAL A 507 13.09 -3.64 7.19
CA VAL A 507 11.64 -3.83 7.32
C VAL A 507 11.31 -4.39 8.70
N PHE A 508 10.38 -3.72 9.38
CA PHE A 508 9.74 -4.16 10.61
C PHE A 508 8.33 -4.66 10.28
N LEU A 509 8.06 -5.94 10.51
CA LEU A 509 6.72 -6.53 10.38
C LEU A 509 6.08 -6.56 11.76
N ALA A 510 5.17 -5.64 12.02
CA ALA A 510 4.56 -5.45 13.32
C ALA A 510 3.17 -6.09 13.42
N GLY A 511 2.78 -6.47 14.63
CA GLY A 511 1.48 -7.07 14.91
C GLY A 511 1.38 -8.52 14.42
N MET A 512 2.48 -9.29 14.43
CA MET A 512 2.52 -10.68 13.98
C MET A 512 1.85 -11.63 14.98
N SER A 513 0.56 -11.40 15.23
CA SER A 513 -0.26 -12.18 16.18
C SER A 513 -1.55 -12.69 15.55
N GLU A 514 -2.09 -13.78 16.09
CA GLU A 514 -3.43 -14.28 15.74
C GLU A 514 -4.48 -13.17 15.86
N GLY A 515 -5.37 -13.09 14.86
CA GLY A 515 -6.40 -12.05 14.76
C GLY A 515 -5.95 -10.78 14.03
N LEU A 516 -4.62 -10.56 13.88
CA LEU A 516 -4.03 -9.57 13.00
C LEU A 516 -3.36 -10.22 11.78
N MET A 517 -2.59 -11.29 11.99
CA MET A 517 -1.94 -12.05 10.93
C MET A 517 -2.02 -13.56 11.24
N PRO A 518 -2.97 -14.32 10.65
CA PRO A 518 -4.06 -13.88 9.78
C PRO A 518 -5.04 -12.95 10.50
N ILE A 519 -5.68 -12.06 9.73
CA ILE A 519 -6.76 -11.24 10.25
C ILE A 519 -7.95 -12.11 10.63
N SER A 520 -8.70 -11.73 11.69
CA SER A 520 -9.84 -12.52 12.20
C SER A 520 -10.95 -12.74 11.17
N LEU A 521 -11.04 -11.89 10.15
CA LEU A 521 -11.98 -12.03 9.03
C LEU A 521 -11.58 -13.11 8.00
N ALA A 522 -10.38 -13.66 8.08
CA ALA A 522 -9.93 -14.73 7.19
C ALA A 522 -10.42 -16.10 7.72
N GLU A 523 -11.69 -16.41 7.48
CA GLU A 523 -12.36 -17.59 8.01
C GLU A 523 -12.20 -18.83 7.12
N THR A 524 -12.04 -18.64 5.80
CA THR A 524 -11.86 -19.74 4.85
C THR A 524 -10.38 -20.10 4.67
N ASP A 525 -10.09 -21.36 4.33
CA ASP A 525 -8.72 -21.79 4.01
C ASP A 525 -8.09 -20.93 2.91
N ALA A 526 -8.85 -20.56 1.89
CA ALA A 526 -8.38 -19.70 0.82
C ALA A 526 -7.96 -18.30 1.33
N ALA A 527 -8.76 -17.70 2.21
CA ALA A 527 -8.46 -16.42 2.85
C ALA A 527 -7.23 -16.52 3.77
N VAL A 528 -7.12 -17.59 4.56
CA VAL A 528 -5.93 -17.85 5.40
C VAL A 528 -4.67 -18.03 4.55
N HIS A 529 -4.77 -18.69 3.40
CA HIS A 529 -3.64 -18.81 2.47
C HIS A 529 -3.26 -17.48 1.82
N GLU A 530 -4.23 -16.59 1.56
CA GLU A 530 -3.94 -15.23 1.08
C GLU A 530 -3.23 -14.41 2.14
N GLU A 531 -3.63 -14.48 3.41
CA GLU A 531 -2.92 -13.85 4.52
C GLU A 531 -1.47 -14.37 4.66
N ARG A 532 -1.24 -15.67 4.40
CA ARG A 532 0.13 -16.21 4.35
C ARG A 532 0.95 -15.64 3.20
N ARG A 533 0.35 -15.47 2.01
CA ARG A 533 1.00 -14.78 0.88
C ARG A 533 1.27 -13.31 1.21
N LEU A 534 0.37 -12.67 1.94
CA LEU A 534 0.56 -11.30 2.42
C LEU A 534 1.76 -11.19 3.36
N LEU A 535 1.94 -12.14 4.28
CA LEU A 535 3.14 -12.22 5.11
C LEU A 535 4.40 -12.43 4.25
N TYR A 536 4.36 -13.34 3.28
CA TYR A 536 5.46 -13.56 2.32
C TYR A 536 5.80 -12.27 1.56
N VAL A 537 4.80 -11.54 1.09
CA VAL A 537 5.02 -10.22 0.46
C VAL A 537 5.73 -9.28 1.43
N GLY A 538 5.30 -9.18 2.69
CA GLY A 538 5.95 -8.35 3.69
C GLY A 538 7.41 -8.72 3.92
N ILE A 539 7.71 -9.99 4.12
CA ILE A 539 9.09 -10.50 4.31
C ILE A 539 9.97 -10.13 3.13
N THR A 540 9.49 -10.36 1.90
CA THR A 540 10.26 -10.10 0.67
C THR A 540 10.39 -8.61 0.31
N ARG A 541 9.90 -7.70 1.16
CA ARG A 541 10.18 -6.25 1.04
C ARG A 541 11.52 -5.87 1.63
N ALA A 542 12.07 -6.67 2.56
CA ALA A 542 13.36 -6.42 3.17
C ALA A 542 14.51 -6.81 2.23
N ARG A 543 15.47 -5.91 2.08
CA ARG A 543 16.72 -6.22 1.39
C ARG A 543 17.73 -6.86 2.33
N GLU A 544 17.86 -6.35 3.57
CA GLU A 544 18.92 -6.76 4.49
C GLU A 544 18.41 -7.03 5.91
N HIS A 545 17.79 -6.02 6.53
CA HIS A 545 17.31 -6.12 7.91
C HIS A 545 15.83 -6.48 7.94
N LEU A 546 15.49 -7.55 8.65
CA LEU A 546 14.11 -7.97 8.84
C LEU A 546 13.86 -8.23 10.32
N GLU A 547 12.83 -7.59 10.85
CA GLU A 547 12.34 -7.84 12.20
C GLU A 547 10.84 -8.12 12.20
N LEU A 548 10.44 -9.14 12.97
CA LEU A 548 9.05 -9.51 13.16
C LEU A 548 8.70 -9.35 14.64
N SER A 549 7.60 -8.66 14.92
CA SER A 549 7.21 -8.37 16.30
C SER A 549 5.71 -8.52 16.55
N PHE A 550 5.31 -8.68 17.81
CA PHE A 550 3.93 -8.60 18.25
C PHE A 550 3.82 -8.20 19.72
N GLY A 551 2.72 -7.53 20.08
CA GLY A 551 2.33 -7.25 21.46
C GLY A 551 1.52 -8.41 22.07
N ARG A 552 1.86 -8.89 23.27
CA ARG A 552 1.14 -9.95 24.00
C ARG A 552 -0.23 -9.50 24.52
N ALA A 553 -0.39 -8.19 24.74
CA ALA A 553 -1.66 -7.57 25.10
C ALA A 553 -1.99 -6.41 24.12
N ARG A 554 -3.25 -5.98 24.07
CA ARG A 554 -3.65 -4.83 23.26
C ARG A 554 -3.29 -3.50 23.94
N ASN A 555 -3.47 -3.44 25.26
CA ASN A 555 -3.29 -2.22 26.03
C ASN A 555 -2.24 -2.42 27.13
N PRO A 556 -1.53 -1.37 27.53
CA PRO A 556 -0.59 -1.39 28.66
C PRO A 556 -1.22 -1.98 29.92
N GLY A 557 -0.51 -2.95 30.53
CA GLY A 557 -0.99 -3.67 31.70
C GLY A 557 -2.21 -4.56 31.47
N GLY A 558 -2.62 -4.76 30.24
CA GLY A 558 -3.69 -5.67 29.85
C GLY A 558 -3.30 -7.15 30.05
N ARG A 559 -4.29 -8.05 29.95
CA ARG A 559 -4.03 -9.48 30.01
C ARG A 559 -3.27 -9.91 28.75
N ALA A 560 -2.15 -10.61 28.92
CA ALA A 560 -1.40 -11.24 27.84
C ALA A 560 -2.20 -12.41 27.25
N SER A 561 -3.12 -12.12 26.33
CA SER A 561 -4.04 -13.09 25.72
C SER A 561 -3.73 -13.37 24.26
N ARG A 562 -2.95 -12.50 23.60
CA ARG A 562 -2.57 -12.69 22.21
C ARG A 562 -1.49 -13.75 22.05
N LYS A 563 -1.63 -14.54 21.00
CA LYS A 563 -0.65 -15.53 20.57
C LYS A 563 0.05 -15.04 19.32
N ARG A 564 1.32 -15.39 19.15
CA ARG A 564 2.01 -15.15 17.87
C ARG A 564 1.25 -15.80 16.72
N THR A 565 1.44 -15.30 15.53
CA THR A 565 0.85 -15.86 14.31
C THR A 565 1.27 -17.32 14.09
N ARG A 566 0.32 -18.17 13.75
CA ARG A 566 0.55 -19.58 13.36
C ARG A 566 1.45 -19.74 12.13
N PHE A 567 1.58 -18.69 11.31
CA PHE A 567 2.43 -18.71 10.12
C PHE A 567 3.91 -18.81 10.45
N LEU A 568 4.29 -18.45 11.67
CA LEU A 568 5.67 -18.47 12.17
C LEU A 568 5.93 -19.61 13.16
N ASP A 569 5.02 -20.59 13.28
CA ASP A 569 5.22 -21.75 14.14
C ASP A 569 6.44 -22.57 13.67
N GLY A 570 7.37 -22.82 14.60
CA GLY A 570 8.65 -23.47 14.33
C GLY A 570 9.66 -22.64 13.52
N LEU A 571 9.35 -21.35 13.23
CA LEU A 571 10.27 -20.38 12.64
C LEU A 571 10.67 -19.29 13.64
N TRP A 572 9.78 -18.97 14.56
CA TRP A 572 10.07 -18.09 15.68
C TRP A 572 10.95 -18.83 16.69
N PRO A 573 12.14 -18.29 17.04
CA PRO A 573 13.01 -18.92 18.02
C PRO A 573 12.25 -19.14 19.34
N ASP A 574 12.45 -20.31 19.95
CA ASP A 574 11.92 -20.54 21.30
C ASP A 574 12.57 -19.53 22.26
N GLU A 575 11.74 -18.80 23.00
CA GLU A 575 12.26 -17.99 24.09
C GLU A 575 13.03 -18.93 25.03
N PRO A 576 14.26 -18.57 25.45
CA PRO A 576 14.94 -19.32 26.49
C PRO A 576 13.93 -19.43 27.65
N ARG A 577 13.48 -20.64 27.97
CA ARG A 577 12.60 -20.86 29.13
C ARG A 577 13.34 -20.28 30.32
N ALA A 578 12.96 -19.07 30.71
CA ALA A 578 13.33 -18.56 32.01
C ALA A 578 12.94 -19.65 33.03
N PRO A 579 13.83 -20.07 33.94
CA PRO A 579 13.49 -21.05 34.94
C PRO A 579 12.19 -20.57 35.58
N ARG A 580 11.15 -21.46 35.60
CA ARG A 580 9.84 -21.14 36.18
C ARG A 580 10.09 -20.58 37.57
N ALA A 581 10.15 -19.25 37.66
CA ALA A 581 10.09 -18.55 38.94
C ALA A 581 8.76 -19.00 39.57
N ARG A 582 8.86 -19.64 40.73
CA ARG A 582 7.73 -19.98 41.56
C ARG A 582 6.80 -18.77 41.60
N SER A 583 5.52 -19.01 41.36
CA SER A 583 4.47 -18.01 41.44
C SER A 583 4.67 -17.13 42.69
N VAL A 584 5.19 -15.91 42.46
CA VAL A 584 5.23 -14.89 43.50
C VAL A 584 3.86 -14.20 43.45
N PRO A 585 3.22 -13.99 44.60
CA PRO A 585 1.87 -13.46 44.68
C PRO A 585 1.76 -12.06 44.04
N LYS A 586 0.57 -11.71 43.53
CA LYS A 586 0.18 -10.42 42.98
C LYS A 586 0.64 -9.25 43.87
N GLY A 587 1.77 -8.63 43.53
CA GLY A 587 2.34 -7.51 44.29
C GLY A 587 3.43 -6.74 43.53
N ARG A 588 3.79 -7.13 42.29
CA ARG A 588 4.96 -6.59 41.58
C ARG A 588 4.70 -5.65 40.41
N ALA A 589 3.44 -5.29 40.13
CA ALA A 589 3.15 -4.10 39.31
C ALA A 589 3.52 -2.78 40.04
N ARG A 590 3.78 -2.87 41.33
CA ARG A 590 4.15 -1.74 42.22
C ARG A 590 5.65 -1.41 42.21
N ALA A 591 6.51 -2.20 41.58
CA ALA A 591 7.97 -2.06 41.68
C ALA A 591 8.63 -1.31 40.52
N LEU A 592 7.88 -0.88 39.49
CA LEU A 592 8.33 0.06 38.45
C LEU A 592 7.99 1.53 38.79
N LEU A 593 7.34 1.75 39.92
CA LEU A 593 6.98 3.07 40.48
C LEU A 593 7.90 3.48 41.63
N THR A 594 9.17 3.09 41.61
CA THR A 594 10.15 3.67 42.55
C THR A 594 10.37 5.14 42.19
N GLY A 595 9.45 6.00 42.65
CA GLY A 595 9.46 7.45 42.43
C GLY A 595 8.11 8.12 42.44
N VAL A 596 6.98 7.39 42.33
CA VAL A 596 5.66 7.99 42.43
C VAL A 596 5.28 8.10 43.92
N HIS A 597 5.31 9.33 44.45
CA HIS A 597 5.00 9.63 45.86
C HIS A 597 3.49 9.52 46.19
N ASP A 598 2.61 9.38 45.16
CA ASP A 598 1.15 9.27 45.35
C ASP A 598 0.57 8.14 44.48
N ALA A 599 0.68 6.92 44.98
CA ALA A 599 0.17 5.72 44.32
C ALA A 599 -1.39 5.71 44.25
N ALA A 600 -2.08 6.30 45.20
CA ALA A 600 -3.53 6.34 45.23
C ALA A 600 -4.11 7.27 44.14
N LEU A 601 -3.50 8.44 43.95
CA LEU A 601 -3.87 9.36 42.87
C LEU A 601 -3.58 8.77 41.49
N PHE A 602 -2.43 8.10 41.32
CA PHE A 602 -2.10 7.43 40.09
C PHE A 602 -3.12 6.34 39.71
N ASP A 603 -3.55 5.52 40.68
CA ASP A 603 -4.54 4.47 40.46
C ASP A 603 -5.92 5.08 40.13
N ALA A 604 -6.34 6.16 40.77
CA ALA A 604 -7.58 6.88 40.46
C ALA A 604 -7.57 7.45 39.02
N LEU A 605 -6.48 8.09 38.61
CA LEU A 605 -6.32 8.62 37.26
C LEU A 605 -6.31 7.49 36.21
N ARG A 606 -5.71 6.36 36.54
CA ARG A 606 -5.68 5.16 35.66
C ARG A 606 -7.06 4.56 35.49
N GLU A 607 -7.85 4.47 36.54
CA GLU A 607 -9.22 3.95 36.48
C GLU A 607 -10.11 4.85 35.63
N TRP A 608 -10.08 6.17 35.88
CA TRP A 608 -10.76 7.15 35.03
C TRP A 608 -10.36 7.04 33.56
N ARG A 609 -9.06 6.95 33.26
CA ARG A 609 -8.58 6.78 31.88
C ARG A 609 -9.18 5.55 31.20
N LEU A 610 -9.30 4.43 31.94
CA LEU A 610 -9.88 3.20 31.43
C LEU A 610 -11.38 3.34 31.14
N GLU A 611 -12.11 4.13 31.93
CA GLU A 611 -13.53 4.45 31.67
C GLU A 611 -13.67 5.25 30.38
N VAL A 612 -12.91 6.34 30.25
CA VAL A 612 -12.92 7.18 29.04
C VAL A 612 -12.52 6.37 27.80
N ALA A 613 -11.57 5.46 27.91
CA ALA A 613 -11.14 4.59 26.82
C ALA A 613 -12.26 3.63 26.37
N ARG A 614 -13.06 3.10 27.33
CA ARG A 614 -14.23 2.25 27.03
C ARG A 614 -15.37 3.05 26.39
N GLU A 615 -15.68 4.24 26.91
CA GLU A 615 -16.74 5.10 26.39
C GLU A 615 -16.45 5.59 24.95
N THR A 616 -15.18 5.82 24.65
CA THR A 616 -14.74 6.34 23.33
C THR A 616 -14.33 5.25 22.36
N ASP A 617 -14.37 3.97 22.75
CA ASP A 617 -13.85 2.80 22.00
C ASP A 617 -12.42 3.02 21.47
N LYS A 618 -11.60 3.70 22.29
CA LYS A 618 -10.21 4.00 21.95
C LYS A 618 -9.25 3.34 22.94
N PRO A 619 -8.02 3.00 22.51
CA PRO A 619 -6.98 2.51 23.42
C PRO A 619 -6.68 3.52 24.52
N ALA A 620 -6.50 3.06 25.77
CA ALA A 620 -6.33 3.92 26.95
C ALA A 620 -5.13 4.89 26.84
N TYR A 621 -4.06 4.53 26.16
CA TYR A 621 -2.88 5.37 25.95
C TYR A 621 -3.16 6.58 25.03
N THR A 622 -4.18 6.52 24.18
CA THR A 622 -4.57 7.66 23.34
C THR A 622 -5.25 8.76 24.16
N VAL A 623 -5.82 8.40 25.31
CA VAL A 623 -6.34 9.35 26.29
C VAL A 623 -5.17 10.01 27.03
N LEU A 624 -4.39 9.23 27.81
CA LEU A 624 -3.16 9.64 28.48
C LEU A 624 -2.22 8.44 28.67
N THR A 625 -0.89 8.65 28.55
CA THR A 625 0.10 7.61 28.81
C THR A 625 0.31 7.40 30.30
N ASP A 626 0.85 6.23 30.71
CA ASP A 626 1.20 5.98 32.12
C ASP A 626 2.26 6.96 32.64
N ALA A 627 3.20 7.39 31.80
CA ALA A 627 4.17 8.43 32.14
C ALA A 627 3.50 9.78 32.45
N THR A 628 2.49 10.15 31.64
CA THR A 628 1.70 11.36 31.87
C THR A 628 0.89 11.26 33.16
N LEU A 629 0.28 10.10 33.46
CA LEU A 629 -0.45 9.89 34.72
C LEU A 629 0.50 9.95 35.93
N ALA A 630 1.70 9.38 35.84
CA ALA A 630 2.70 9.44 36.88
C ALA A 630 3.15 10.90 37.14
N ALA A 631 3.40 11.66 36.08
CA ALA A 631 3.77 13.09 36.20
C ALA A 631 2.64 13.93 36.81
N ILE A 632 1.35 13.66 36.50
CA ILE A 632 0.22 14.32 37.13
C ILE A 632 0.17 13.97 38.62
N ALA A 633 0.37 12.70 39.00
CA ALA A 633 0.35 12.24 40.37
C ALA A 633 1.50 12.84 41.20
N GLU A 634 2.66 13.06 40.58
CA GLU A 634 3.82 13.69 41.22
C GLU A 634 3.66 15.19 41.40
N ILE A 635 3.16 15.90 40.37
CA ILE A 635 3.04 17.36 40.36
C ILE A 635 1.79 17.81 41.11
N ARG A 636 0.71 17.00 41.16
CA ARG A 636 -0.62 17.33 41.73
C ARG A 636 -1.13 18.71 41.28
N PRO A 637 -1.31 18.96 39.99
CA PRO A 637 -1.69 20.28 39.49
C PRO A 637 -3.04 20.72 40.07
N SER A 638 -3.08 21.94 40.56
CA SER A 638 -4.28 22.59 41.16
C SER A 638 -5.02 23.48 40.16
N ALA A 639 -4.37 23.83 39.05
CA ALA A 639 -4.89 24.71 38.02
C ALA A 639 -4.55 24.24 36.61
N ILE A 640 -5.36 24.67 35.63
CA ILE A 640 -5.15 24.37 34.19
C ILE A 640 -3.74 24.78 33.73
N ALA A 641 -3.22 25.92 34.23
CA ALA A 641 -1.89 26.41 33.87
C ALA A 641 -0.76 25.49 34.36
N GLU A 642 -0.94 24.77 35.46
CA GLU A 642 0.00 23.78 35.98
C GLU A 642 -0.15 22.46 35.23
N LEU A 643 -1.36 22.05 34.93
CA LEU A 643 -1.65 20.86 34.15
C LEU A 643 -1.06 20.97 32.70
N ALA A 644 -1.07 22.18 32.14
CA ALA A 644 -0.48 22.45 30.81
C ALA A 644 1.06 22.28 30.74
N ARG A 645 1.74 22.22 31.89
CA ARG A 645 3.20 22.01 31.99
C ARG A 645 3.57 20.54 32.07
N VAL A 646 2.59 19.65 32.20
CA VAL A 646 2.81 18.22 32.29
C VAL A 646 3.06 17.66 30.88
N ASP A 647 4.19 16.97 30.70
CA ASP A 647 4.54 16.32 29.45
C ASP A 647 3.44 15.34 29.00
N GLY A 648 3.03 15.43 27.73
CA GLY A 648 1.96 14.61 27.14
C GLY A 648 0.56 15.19 27.27
N ILE A 649 0.41 16.42 27.85
CA ILE A 649 -0.86 17.15 27.89
C ILE A 649 -0.79 18.39 27.00
N GLY A 650 -1.37 18.27 25.80
CA GLY A 650 -1.53 19.39 24.87
C GLY A 650 -2.87 20.11 25.02
N PRO A 651 -3.08 21.26 24.32
CA PRO A 651 -4.29 22.07 24.41
C PRO A 651 -5.58 21.29 24.21
N ALA A 652 -5.65 20.41 23.23
CA ALA A 652 -6.82 19.58 22.94
C ALA A 652 -7.18 18.60 24.08
N LYS A 653 -6.18 18.11 24.82
CA LYS A 653 -6.40 17.25 26.00
C LYS A 653 -6.81 18.05 27.20
N ILE A 654 -6.33 19.29 27.35
CA ILE A 654 -6.78 20.23 28.38
C ILE A 654 -8.25 20.57 28.18
N ASP A 655 -8.65 20.96 26.98
CA ASP A 655 -10.02 21.30 26.65
C ASP A 655 -10.97 20.13 26.92
N ARG A 656 -10.54 18.92 26.64
CA ARG A 656 -11.40 17.73 26.74
C ARG A 656 -11.42 17.09 28.12
N TYR A 657 -10.30 17.06 28.82
CA TYR A 657 -10.10 16.28 30.04
C TYR A 657 -9.61 17.09 31.22
N GLY A 658 -9.18 18.34 31.01
CA GLY A 658 -8.49 19.14 32.03
C GLY A 658 -9.32 19.33 33.30
N ALA A 659 -10.60 19.66 33.19
CA ALA A 659 -11.50 19.84 34.33
C ALA A 659 -11.68 18.55 35.15
N THR A 660 -11.81 17.41 34.47
CA THR A 660 -11.98 16.09 35.10
C THR A 660 -10.71 15.66 35.83
N ILE A 661 -9.55 15.85 35.18
CA ILE A 661 -8.25 15.52 35.80
C ILE A 661 -8.05 16.35 37.09
N LEU A 662 -8.29 17.66 37.05
CA LEU A 662 -8.16 18.51 38.21
C LEU A 662 -9.14 18.13 39.35
N ALA A 663 -10.35 17.70 39.01
CA ALA A 663 -11.32 17.19 39.98
C ALA A 663 -10.84 15.91 40.69
N ILE A 664 -10.24 14.98 39.91
CA ILE A 664 -9.66 13.75 40.46
C ILE A 664 -8.47 14.08 41.38
N VAL A 665 -7.58 14.98 40.95
CA VAL A 665 -6.43 15.43 41.76
C VAL A 665 -6.90 16.09 43.08
N ALA A 666 -7.95 16.89 43.03
CA ALA A 666 -8.51 17.56 44.22
C ALA A 666 -9.21 16.59 45.19
N SER A 667 -9.83 15.52 44.68
CA SER A 667 -10.55 14.53 45.49
C SER A 667 -9.65 13.46 46.13
N ALA A 668 -8.43 13.28 45.61
CA ALA A 668 -7.50 12.30 46.16
C ALA A 668 -6.85 12.79 47.46
N PRO A 669 -6.92 12.01 48.57
CA PRO A 669 -6.29 12.39 49.83
C PRO A 669 -4.78 12.58 49.64
N ALA A 670 -4.23 13.67 50.18
CA ALA A 670 -2.77 13.87 50.19
C ALA A 670 -2.15 12.91 51.22
N GLU A 671 -1.24 12.03 50.80
CA GLU A 671 -0.44 11.28 51.78
C GLU A 671 0.46 12.28 52.55
N PRO A 672 0.54 12.17 53.90
CA PRO A 672 1.44 13.01 54.66
C PRO A 672 2.90 12.72 54.21
N SER A 673 3.63 13.77 53.88
CA SER A 673 5.08 13.68 53.60
C SER A 673 5.80 12.98 54.76
N PRO A 674 6.78 12.10 54.45
CA PRO A 674 7.57 11.42 55.48
C PRO A 674 8.36 12.36 56.37
#